data_f3a83aefc97eb62df330bc7412a93369
#
_entry.id   f3a83aefc97eb62df330bc7412a93369
#
_cell.length_a   1.000
_cell.length_b   1.000
_cell.length_c   1.000
_cell.angle_alpha   90.00
_cell.angle_beta   90.00
_cell.angle_gamma   90.00
#
_symmetry.space_group_name_H-M   'P 1'
#
loop_
_entity.id
_entity.type
_entity.pdbx_description
1 polymer ?
#
loop_
_entity_poly.entity_id
_entity_poly.type
_entity_poly.pdbx_seq_one_letter_code
_entity_poly.pdbx_strand_id
1 'polypeptide(L)'
;MSDYTNVKELFGCDVFNDSVMQERLPKKVYKELKKTIEEGKELSMEIADVVAHEMKEWAIEKGATHYSHWFQPLTGVTAEKHDAFITAPMDNGKVLLSFSGKELIKGEPDASSFPSGGLRATFEARGYTTWDCTSPAFVRHDAAGGTLCIPTAFCSYTGEALDQKTPLLRSMEAVNKQALRLIRLFGNTTSKKVTPSVGAEQEYFLIDKEKWLQRKDLTYTGRTLFGAMPPKGQEMDDHYLGTIRQRVSAYMKEVNEECWKLGITAKTQHNEVAPAQHELAPIYAPANIAADHNQMTMRILKKVASRHGMRCLLHEKPFAGVNGSGKHNNWSLTTDDGINLLEPGKTPHENIQFLLVLTCILKAVDTHADLLRESAADVGNDYRLGGNEAPPSVISVFLGEQLEDVLEQLISTGVATHSKKGSKLQTGVKTLPDFMKDATDRNRTSPFAFTGNKFEFRMVGSRDSISECNVVLNTIAAQAFKEACDRLEAAPDFALAVHDLIKEYATDHQRIVFNGNGYAPEWAEEAARRGLPNLSSMVDAIPALTTEKAVKLFEEFHVFTRAELQSRAEIQYEIYAKAINIEAKTMLDITTKQIIPAVIKYTTVLAQSVNAVRAAANVDVSVQIDLLEKCSDLLAKTKKAMDVLAEADAHIADYPEGRERAVYCREEVVKAMDNLRKPVDHLEMLVDKDMWPMPSYGDLIFEV
;
A
#
# COMPACT_ATOMS: atom_id res chain seq x y z
N MET A 1 31.02 -15.41 -17.44
CA MET A 1 30.44 -14.53 -18.50
C MET A 1 29.49 -13.59 -17.77
N SER A 2 29.60 -12.28 -17.96
CA SER A 2 28.61 -11.35 -17.43
C SER A 2 27.31 -11.63 -18.19
N ASP A 3 26.28 -12.13 -17.51
CA ASP A 3 24.95 -12.25 -18.07
C ASP A 3 24.44 -10.83 -18.39
N TYR A 4 24.64 -10.43 -19.63
CA TYR A 4 24.13 -9.14 -20.12
C TYR A 4 22.62 -9.28 -20.33
N THR A 5 21.85 -8.55 -19.53
CA THR A 5 20.39 -8.50 -19.65
C THR A 5 20.00 -7.53 -20.77
N ASN A 6 19.45 -8.03 -21.87
CA ASN A 6 18.87 -7.16 -22.90
C ASN A 6 17.46 -6.70 -22.47
N VAL A 7 17.40 -5.57 -21.80
CA VAL A 7 16.14 -5.00 -21.26
C VAL A 7 15.08 -4.81 -22.35
N LYS A 8 15.48 -4.43 -23.58
CA LYS A 8 14.51 -4.18 -24.67
C LYS A 8 13.80 -5.45 -25.13
N GLU A 9 14.47 -6.57 -25.12
CA GLU A 9 13.89 -7.88 -25.47
C GLU A 9 13.13 -8.50 -24.29
N LEU A 10 13.58 -8.21 -23.07
CA LEU A 10 13.01 -8.74 -21.85
C LEU A 10 11.70 -8.05 -21.47
N PHE A 11 11.59 -6.72 -21.69
CA PHE A 11 10.48 -5.92 -21.21
C PHE A 11 9.15 -6.34 -21.85
N GLY A 12 8.20 -6.77 -21.00
CA GLY A 12 6.87 -7.19 -21.44
C GLY A 12 6.82 -8.51 -22.21
N CYS A 13 7.93 -9.29 -22.22
CA CYS A 13 7.98 -10.54 -22.99
C CYS A 13 6.94 -11.58 -22.55
N ASP A 14 6.48 -11.50 -21.29
CA ASP A 14 5.47 -12.40 -20.73
C ASP A 14 4.10 -11.72 -20.55
N VAL A 15 3.83 -10.64 -21.33
CA VAL A 15 2.57 -9.89 -21.30
C VAL A 15 1.88 -9.98 -22.66
N PHE A 16 0.59 -10.30 -22.65
CA PHE A 16 -0.27 -10.22 -23.83
C PHE A 16 -0.65 -8.77 -24.08
N ASN A 17 0.35 -7.97 -24.43
CA ASN A 17 0.27 -6.51 -24.60
C ASN A 17 -0.25 -6.11 -25.98
N ASP A 18 -0.37 -4.81 -26.21
CA ASP A 18 -0.89 -4.26 -27.47
C ASP A 18 -0.11 -4.72 -28.71
N SER A 19 1.20 -4.83 -28.63
CA SER A 19 2.05 -5.32 -29.75
C SER A 19 1.75 -6.80 -30.07
N VAL A 20 1.61 -7.64 -29.06
CA VAL A 20 1.26 -9.05 -29.21
C VAL A 20 -0.17 -9.18 -29.76
N MET A 21 -1.12 -8.38 -29.26
CA MET A 21 -2.50 -8.36 -29.79
C MET A 21 -2.52 -7.94 -31.26
N GLN A 22 -1.75 -6.93 -31.63
CA GLN A 22 -1.68 -6.44 -33.02
C GLN A 22 -1.08 -7.48 -33.98
N GLU A 23 -0.09 -8.24 -33.51
CA GLU A 23 0.58 -9.29 -34.30
C GLU A 23 -0.32 -10.52 -34.51
N ARG A 24 -1.03 -10.95 -33.46
CA ARG A 24 -1.74 -12.23 -33.44
C ARG A 24 -3.22 -12.14 -33.81
N LEU A 25 -3.88 -11.07 -33.42
CA LEU A 25 -5.32 -10.95 -33.68
C LEU A 25 -5.60 -10.55 -35.12
N PRO A 26 -6.64 -11.11 -35.77
CA PRO A 26 -7.13 -10.60 -37.04
C PRO A 26 -7.42 -9.10 -36.96
N LYS A 27 -7.04 -8.34 -37.97
CA LYS A 27 -7.13 -6.85 -37.95
C LYS A 27 -8.50 -6.30 -37.52
N LYS A 28 -9.58 -6.98 -37.87
CA LYS A 28 -10.95 -6.59 -37.48
C LYS A 28 -11.13 -6.78 -35.97
N VAL A 29 -10.75 -7.94 -35.44
CA VAL A 29 -10.86 -8.28 -34.03
C VAL A 29 -10.04 -7.33 -33.17
N TYR A 30 -8.76 -7.09 -33.57
CA TYR A 30 -7.90 -6.13 -32.88
C TYR A 30 -8.53 -4.74 -32.81
N LYS A 31 -9.06 -4.22 -33.93
CA LYS A 31 -9.72 -2.89 -33.96
C LYS A 31 -10.95 -2.82 -33.05
N GLU A 32 -11.78 -3.84 -33.04
CA GLU A 32 -12.97 -3.88 -32.20
C GLU A 32 -12.60 -4.00 -30.72
N LEU A 33 -11.61 -4.84 -30.37
CA LEU A 33 -11.09 -4.93 -29.00
C LEU A 33 -10.51 -3.59 -28.52
N LYS A 34 -9.69 -2.91 -29.35
CA LYS A 34 -9.17 -1.57 -29.04
C LYS A 34 -10.29 -0.56 -28.80
N LYS A 35 -11.34 -0.59 -29.63
CA LYS A 35 -12.49 0.27 -29.47
C LYS A 35 -13.26 -0.02 -28.17
N THR A 36 -13.39 -1.30 -27.81
CA THR A 36 -13.96 -1.69 -26.52
C THR A 36 -13.17 -1.10 -25.35
N ILE A 37 -11.82 -1.23 -25.38
CA ILE A 37 -10.93 -0.70 -24.35
C ILE A 37 -10.96 0.83 -24.26
N GLU A 38 -10.97 1.52 -25.40
CA GLU A 38 -10.92 2.98 -25.48
C GLU A 38 -12.27 3.64 -25.18
N GLU A 39 -13.37 3.07 -25.68
CA GLU A 39 -14.72 3.62 -25.59
C GLU A 39 -15.55 3.05 -24.43
N GLY A 40 -15.05 2.04 -23.71
CA GLY A 40 -15.77 1.40 -22.58
C GLY A 40 -17.02 0.64 -23.05
N LYS A 41 -16.98 0.02 -24.24
CA LYS A 41 -18.10 -0.75 -24.78
C LYS A 41 -18.07 -2.20 -24.31
N GLU A 42 -19.22 -2.84 -24.33
CA GLU A 42 -19.34 -4.26 -24.03
C GLU A 42 -18.63 -5.11 -25.10
N LEU A 43 -17.89 -6.12 -24.66
CA LEU A 43 -17.19 -7.06 -25.54
C LEU A 43 -18.16 -8.12 -26.08
N SER A 44 -18.22 -8.27 -27.41
CA SER A 44 -19.03 -9.34 -28.00
C SER A 44 -18.40 -10.71 -27.80
N MET A 45 -19.24 -11.77 -27.69
CA MET A 45 -18.76 -13.14 -27.52
C MET A 45 -17.90 -13.61 -28.71
N GLU A 46 -18.25 -13.18 -29.95
CA GLU A 46 -17.46 -13.54 -31.14
C GLU A 46 -16.02 -13.00 -31.08
N ILE A 47 -15.87 -11.76 -30.58
CA ILE A 47 -14.54 -11.16 -30.37
C ILE A 47 -13.79 -11.90 -29.25
N ALA A 48 -14.49 -12.19 -28.15
CA ALA A 48 -13.91 -12.90 -27.02
C ALA A 48 -13.40 -14.32 -27.37
N ASP A 49 -14.12 -15.05 -28.20
CA ASP A 49 -13.68 -16.38 -28.65
C ASP A 49 -12.37 -16.33 -29.45
N VAL A 50 -12.23 -15.37 -30.35
CA VAL A 50 -10.99 -15.21 -31.13
C VAL A 50 -9.84 -14.76 -30.23
N VAL A 51 -10.09 -13.82 -29.32
CA VAL A 51 -9.06 -13.33 -28.36
C VAL A 51 -8.64 -14.47 -27.44
N ALA A 52 -9.57 -15.26 -26.92
CA ALA A 52 -9.28 -16.39 -26.05
C ALA A 52 -8.40 -17.43 -26.74
N HIS A 53 -8.72 -17.76 -28.01
CA HIS A 53 -7.93 -18.71 -28.79
C HIS A 53 -6.48 -18.23 -28.95
N GLU A 54 -6.27 -17.02 -29.43
CA GLU A 54 -4.93 -16.46 -29.67
C GLU A 54 -4.15 -16.27 -28.36
N MET A 55 -4.83 -15.84 -27.29
CA MET A 55 -4.23 -15.70 -25.96
C MET A 55 -3.76 -17.06 -25.41
N LYS A 56 -4.54 -18.13 -25.60
CA LYS A 56 -4.16 -19.48 -25.22
C LYS A 56 -2.95 -19.97 -26.03
N GLU A 57 -2.95 -19.84 -27.36
CA GLU A 57 -1.84 -20.26 -28.21
C GLU A 57 -0.56 -19.54 -27.82
N TRP A 58 -0.63 -18.22 -27.62
CA TRP A 58 0.51 -17.43 -27.14
C TRP A 58 0.99 -17.91 -25.75
N ALA A 59 0.08 -18.18 -24.83
CA ALA A 59 0.45 -18.65 -23.49
C ALA A 59 1.13 -20.02 -23.52
N ILE A 60 0.65 -20.93 -24.39
CA ILE A 60 1.26 -22.26 -24.60
C ILE A 60 2.67 -22.12 -25.16
N GLU A 61 2.89 -21.24 -26.14
CA GLU A 61 4.25 -20.94 -26.67
C GLU A 61 5.18 -20.40 -25.59
N LYS A 62 4.63 -19.70 -24.57
CA LYS A 62 5.35 -19.27 -23.37
C LYS A 62 5.49 -20.36 -22.30
N GLY A 63 5.04 -21.58 -22.58
CA GLY A 63 5.15 -22.71 -21.65
C GLY A 63 4.04 -22.79 -20.61
N ALA A 64 2.93 -22.08 -20.79
CA ALA A 64 1.78 -22.19 -19.92
C ALA A 64 1.00 -23.48 -20.19
N THR A 65 0.58 -24.16 -19.13
CA THR A 65 -0.29 -25.33 -19.17
C THR A 65 -1.65 -25.07 -18.55
N HIS A 66 -1.74 -24.01 -17.77
CA HIS A 66 -2.91 -23.60 -17.01
C HIS A 66 -3.22 -22.12 -17.24
N TYR A 67 -4.47 -21.76 -16.93
CA TYR A 67 -4.91 -20.35 -16.80
C TYR A 67 -5.53 -20.11 -15.43
N SER A 68 -5.61 -18.86 -15.04
CA SER A 68 -6.22 -18.42 -13.79
C SER A 68 -6.91 -17.08 -13.99
N HIS A 69 -8.15 -16.97 -13.53
CA HIS A 69 -8.76 -15.67 -13.29
C HIS A 69 -8.12 -15.06 -12.05
N TRP A 70 -7.30 -14.04 -12.30
CA TRP A 70 -6.47 -13.39 -11.29
C TRP A 70 -7.16 -12.12 -10.80
N PHE A 71 -7.47 -12.04 -9.50
CA PHE A 71 -8.22 -10.93 -8.92
C PHE A 71 -7.75 -10.59 -7.50
N GLN A 72 -8.16 -9.42 -7.01
CA GLN A 72 -7.80 -8.86 -5.70
C GLN A 72 -9.04 -8.86 -4.79
N PRO A 73 -9.32 -9.94 -4.05
CA PRO A 73 -10.40 -9.97 -3.08
C PRO A 73 -10.11 -9.05 -1.88
N LEU A 74 -11.09 -8.92 -0.99
CA LEU A 74 -10.99 -8.08 0.23
C LEU A 74 -10.04 -8.65 1.32
N THR A 75 -9.17 -9.58 0.95
CA THR A 75 -8.18 -10.21 1.85
C THR A 75 -6.80 -9.56 1.80
N GLY A 76 -6.58 -8.58 0.93
CA GLY A 76 -5.27 -7.94 0.72
C GLY A 76 -4.25 -8.77 -0.07
N VAL A 77 -4.61 -10.00 -0.52
CA VAL A 77 -3.80 -10.87 -1.37
C VAL A 77 -4.54 -11.19 -2.65
N THR A 78 -3.81 -11.54 -3.72
CA THR A 78 -4.43 -11.96 -4.97
C THR A 78 -4.93 -13.39 -4.88
N ALA A 79 -6.10 -13.65 -5.45
CA ALA A 79 -6.69 -14.98 -5.55
C ALA A 79 -6.43 -15.58 -6.92
N GLU A 80 -6.22 -16.90 -6.96
CA GLU A 80 -5.94 -17.67 -8.14
C GLU A 80 -6.57 -19.05 -8.03
N LYS A 81 -7.17 -19.51 -9.12
CA LYS A 81 -7.58 -20.90 -9.31
C LYS A 81 -7.05 -21.36 -10.66
N HIS A 82 -6.14 -22.32 -10.64
CA HIS A 82 -5.49 -22.80 -11.84
C HIS A 82 -6.32 -23.90 -12.50
N ASP A 83 -6.87 -23.62 -13.67
CA ASP A 83 -7.53 -24.60 -14.52
C ASP A 83 -6.62 -24.96 -15.71
N ALA A 84 -6.44 -26.26 -15.97
CA ALA A 84 -5.65 -26.69 -17.12
C ALA A 84 -6.42 -26.45 -18.43
N PHE A 85 -5.70 -26.19 -19.52
CA PHE A 85 -6.31 -26.04 -20.85
C PHE A 85 -6.89 -27.34 -21.45
N ILE A 86 -6.78 -28.46 -20.75
CA ILE A 86 -7.20 -29.78 -21.27
C ILE A 86 -8.72 -29.90 -21.40
N THR A 87 -9.16 -30.57 -22.46
CA THR A 87 -10.56 -31.00 -22.62
C THR A 87 -10.77 -32.41 -22.07
N ALA A 88 -12.01 -32.88 -22.08
CA ALA A 88 -12.31 -34.28 -21.84
C ALA A 88 -11.58 -35.18 -22.85
N PRO A 89 -11.16 -36.41 -22.45
CA PRO A 89 -10.52 -37.34 -23.37
C PRO A 89 -11.43 -37.68 -24.57
N MET A 90 -10.85 -37.69 -25.76
CA MET A 90 -11.50 -38.18 -26.98
C MET A 90 -11.49 -39.72 -27.05
N ASP A 91 -12.22 -40.30 -27.98
CA ASP A 91 -12.32 -41.76 -28.19
C ASP A 91 -10.97 -42.44 -28.37
N ASN A 92 -9.95 -41.72 -28.86
CA ASN A 92 -8.58 -42.20 -29.00
C ASN A 92 -7.70 -42.05 -27.75
N GLY A 93 -8.28 -41.63 -26.61
CA GLY A 93 -7.58 -41.36 -25.34
C GLY A 93 -6.70 -40.14 -25.32
N LYS A 94 -6.76 -39.27 -26.34
CA LYS A 94 -6.06 -37.99 -26.38
C LYS A 94 -6.95 -36.85 -25.88
N VAL A 95 -6.33 -35.76 -25.44
CA VAL A 95 -7.01 -34.52 -25.05
C VAL A 95 -6.66 -33.42 -26.04
N LEU A 96 -7.57 -32.47 -26.20
CA LEU A 96 -7.30 -31.20 -26.90
C LEU A 96 -7.01 -30.11 -25.85
N LEU A 97 -6.31 -29.10 -26.27
CA LEU A 97 -6.14 -27.87 -25.49
C LEU A 97 -7.15 -26.84 -25.98
N SER A 98 -8.03 -26.40 -25.12
CA SER A 98 -9.06 -25.39 -25.42
C SER A 98 -9.13 -24.30 -24.37
N PHE A 99 -9.56 -23.13 -24.80
CA PHE A 99 -9.90 -21.99 -23.97
C PHE A 99 -10.85 -21.11 -24.78
N SER A 100 -12.09 -21.01 -24.35
CA SER A 100 -13.17 -20.31 -25.06
C SER A 100 -13.33 -18.87 -24.58
N GLY A 101 -14.01 -18.06 -25.37
CA GLY A 101 -14.40 -16.70 -24.98
C GLY A 101 -15.26 -16.69 -23.72
N LYS A 102 -16.10 -17.72 -23.51
CA LYS A 102 -16.87 -17.88 -22.28
C LYS A 102 -15.96 -18.04 -21.07
N GLU A 103 -14.92 -18.87 -21.17
CA GLU A 103 -13.93 -19.07 -20.11
C GLU A 103 -13.03 -17.86 -19.89
N LEU A 104 -12.77 -17.06 -20.95
CA LEU A 104 -12.07 -15.80 -20.83
C LEU A 104 -12.92 -14.75 -20.08
N ILE A 105 -14.17 -14.56 -20.50
CA ILE A 105 -15.04 -13.51 -19.97
C ILE A 105 -15.49 -13.82 -18.55
N LYS A 106 -15.82 -15.07 -18.23
CA LYS A 106 -16.51 -15.45 -17.00
C LYS A 106 -15.90 -16.65 -16.33
N GLY A 107 -15.57 -16.50 -15.05
CA GLY A 107 -15.29 -17.59 -14.13
C GLY A 107 -16.34 -17.68 -13.03
N GLU A 108 -16.45 -18.86 -12.41
CA GLU A 108 -17.38 -19.10 -11.30
C GLU A 108 -16.62 -19.66 -10.08
N PRO A 109 -15.79 -18.86 -9.38
CA PRO A 109 -15.12 -19.31 -8.18
C PRO A 109 -16.11 -19.53 -7.03
N ASP A 110 -15.75 -20.43 -6.10
CA ASP A 110 -16.50 -20.57 -4.85
C ASP A 110 -16.30 -19.34 -3.98
N ALA A 111 -17.33 -18.48 -3.94
CA ALA A 111 -17.31 -17.24 -3.18
C ALA A 111 -17.55 -17.45 -1.67
N SER A 112 -17.95 -18.64 -1.21
CA SER A 112 -18.19 -18.93 0.22
C SER A 112 -16.92 -18.82 1.07
N SER A 113 -15.74 -19.02 0.44
CA SER A 113 -14.44 -18.91 1.10
C SER A 113 -13.90 -17.48 1.20
N PHE A 114 -14.54 -16.51 0.55
CA PHE A 114 -14.11 -15.11 0.59
C PHE A 114 -14.93 -14.29 1.58
N PRO A 115 -14.32 -13.31 2.28
CA PRO A 115 -15.03 -12.40 3.17
C PRO A 115 -16.15 -11.67 2.43
N SER A 116 -17.32 -11.58 3.01
CA SER A 116 -18.47 -10.88 2.44
C SER A 116 -19.10 -9.84 3.37
N GLY A 117 -18.62 -9.74 4.63
CA GLY A 117 -19.13 -8.76 5.60
C GLY A 117 -20.66 -8.75 5.74
N GLY A 118 -21.29 -9.92 5.68
CA GLY A 118 -22.73 -10.06 5.78
C GLY A 118 -23.53 -9.79 4.48
N LEU A 119 -22.86 -9.48 3.35
CA LEU A 119 -23.56 -9.26 2.07
C LEU A 119 -24.33 -10.48 1.55
N ARG A 120 -23.95 -11.66 2.03
CA ARG A 120 -24.59 -12.92 1.64
C ARG A 120 -24.55 -13.96 2.75
N ALA A 121 -25.43 -14.93 2.65
CA ALA A 121 -25.44 -16.06 3.56
C ALA A 121 -24.26 -17.01 3.28
N THR A 122 -23.76 -17.66 4.32
CA THR A 122 -22.61 -18.58 4.25
C THR A 122 -22.80 -19.73 3.26
N PHE A 123 -24.05 -20.18 3.05
CA PHE A 123 -24.37 -21.27 2.11
C PHE A 123 -24.46 -20.86 0.66
N GLU A 124 -24.42 -19.56 0.35
CA GLU A 124 -24.43 -19.03 -1.01
C GLU A 124 -23.01 -19.04 -1.57
N ALA A 125 -22.65 -20.10 -2.31
CA ALA A 125 -21.30 -20.33 -2.74
C ALA A 125 -20.92 -19.68 -4.08
N ARG A 126 -21.92 -19.27 -4.91
CA ARG A 126 -21.63 -18.80 -6.27
C ARG A 126 -21.19 -17.33 -6.28
N GLY A 127 -20.03 -17.08 -6.90
CA GLY A 127 -19.57 -15.76 -7.31
C GLY A 127 -19.13 -15.78 -8.77
N TYR A 128 -18.81 -14.61 -9.30
CA TYR A 128 -18.39 -14.44 -10.67
C TYR A 128 -17.15 -13.60 -10.78
N THR A 129 -16.19 -14.08 -11.60
CA THR A 129 -15.11 -13.23 -12.12
C THR A 129 -15.43 -12.82 -13.55
N THR A 130 -15.05 -11.59 -13.92
CA THR A 130 -15.18 -11.11 -15.30
C THR A 130 -13.90 -10.42 -15.76
N TRP A 131 -13.51 -10.71 -17.00
CA TRP A 131 -12.27 -10.17 -17.57
C TRP A 131 -12.28 -8.65 -17.64
N ASP A 132 -11.22 -8.03 -17.10
CA ASP A 132 -10.90 -6.63 -17.32
C ASP A 132 -10.01 -6.50 -18.56
N CYS A 133 -10.59 -6.21 -19.71
CA CYS A 133 -9.85 -6.07 -20.95
C CYS A 133 -8.93 -4.81 -21.01
N THR A 134 -9.03 -3.92 -20.03
CA THR A 134 -8.16 -2.73 -19.90
C THR A 134 -6.84 -3.05 -19.20
N SER A 135 -6.74 -4.23 -18.58
CA SER A 135 -5.52 -4.75 -17.96
C SER A 135 -5.01 -5.94 -18.78
N PRO A 136 -3.74 -5.93 -19.25
CA PRO A 136 -3.23 -7.01 -20.09
C PRO A 136 -3.07 -8.30 -19.28
N ALA A 137 -3.42 -9.43 -19.91
CA ALA A 137 -3.10 -10.76 -19.37
C ALA A 137 -1.59 -11.02 -19.45
N PHE A 138 -1.09 -11.89 -18.58
CA PHE A 138 0.34 -12.18 -18.48
C PHE A 138 0.59 -13.66 -18.15
N VAL A 139 1.74 -14.17 -18.55
CA VAL A 139 2.19 -15.51 -18.16
C VAL A 139 3.15 -15.40 -16.99
N ARG A 140 2.82 -16.11 -15.92
CA ARG A 140 3.67 -16.22 -14.75
C ARG A 140 4.35 -17.58 -14.72
N HIS A 141 5.66 -17.58 -14.48
CA HIS A 141 6.46 -18.78 -14.33
C HIS A 141 6.79 -19.05 -12.86
N ASP A 142 6.58 -20.28 -12.43
CA ASP A 142 7.01 -20.75 -11.11
C ASP A 142 7.51 -22.22 -11.19
N ALA A 143 7.72 -22.86 -10.03
CA ALA A 143 8.22 -24.24 -9.99
C ALA A 143 7.24 -25.27 -10.60
N ALA A 144 5.97 -24.93 -10.72
CA ALA A 144 4.94 -25.79 -11.31
C ALA A 144 4.80 -25.60 -12.84
N GLY A 145 5.50 -24.61 -13.42
CA GLY A 145 5.43 -24.28 -14.85
C GLY A 145 4.83 -22.89 -15.11
N GLY A 146 4.32 -22.69 -16.33
CA GLY A 146 3.67 -21.45 -16.74
C GLY A 146 2.16 -21.45 -16.46
N THR A 147 1.64 -20.33 -16.01
CA THR A 147 0.20 -20.07 -15.84
C THR A 147 -0.16 -18.75 -16.51
N LEU A 148 -1.16 -18.79 -17.40
CA LEU A 148 -1.79 -17.59 -17.95
C LEU A 148 -2.65 -16.94 -16.88
N CYS A 149 -2.29 -15.76 -16.41
CA CYS A 149 -3.04 -14.96 -15.46
C CYS A 149 -3.87 -13.91 -16.20
N ILE A 150 -5.17 -13.92 -15.99
CA ILE A 150 -6.14 -13.04 -16.63
C ILE A 150 -6.68 -12.08 -15.57
N PRO A 151 -6.35 -10.77 -15.61
CA PRO A 151 -6.89 -9.80 -14.66
C PRO A 151 -8.41 -9.73 -14.73
N THR A 152 -9.07 -9.91 -13.59
CA THR A 152 -10.53 -9.95 -13.50
C THR A 152 -11.06 -9.12 -12.34
N ALA A 153 -12.31 -8.68 -12.48
CA ALA A 153 -13.16 -8.24 -11.39
C ALA A 153 -13.84 -9.44 -10.73
N PHE A 154 -14.27 -9.30 -9.48
CA PHE A 154 -14.95 -10.36 -8.74
C PHE A 154 -16.18 -9.82 -8.00
N CYS A 155 -17.33 -10.45 -8.21
CA CYS A 155 -18.58 -10.06 -7.57
C CYS A 155 -19.34 -11.26 -7.00
N SER A 156 -20.29 -10.97 -6.09
CA SER A 156 -21.23 -11.93 -5.55
C SER A 156 -22.24 -12.40 -6.63
N TYR A 157 -23.06 -13.39 -6.29
CA TYR A 157 -24.15 -13.85 -7.14
C TYR A 157 -25.14 -12.73 -7.45
N THR A 158 -25.35 -11.79 -6.54
CA THR A 158 -26.27 -10.65 -6.64
C THR A 158 -25.62 -9.40 -7.23
N GLY A 159 -24.30 -9.44 -7.50
CA GLY A 159 -23.59 -8.39 -8.26
C GLY A 159 -22.80 -7.41 -7.41
N GLU A 160 -22.79 -7.54 -6.08
CA GLU A 160 -21.96 -6.68 -5.22
C GLU A 160 -20.49 -6.98 -5.43
N ALA A 161 -19.68 -5.93 -5.46
CA ALA A 161 -18.22 -6.05 -5.57
C ALA A 161 -17.61 -6.65 -4.31
N LEU A 162 -16.95 -7.80 -4.45
CA LEU A 162 -16.21 -8.50 -3.40
C LEU A 162 -14.68 -8.40 -3.61
N ASP A 163 -14.25 -7.43 -4.40
CA ASP A 163 -12.87 -7.19 -4.77
C ASP A 163 -12.46 -5.72 -4.61
N GLN A 164 -11.20 -5.44 -4.88
CA GLN A 164 -10.63 -4.09 -4.86
C GLN A 164 -10.65 -3.44 -6.26
N LYS A 165 -10.72 -4.24 -7.33
CA LYS A 165 -10.62 -3.73 -8.71
C LYS A 165 -11.90 -3.10 -9.21
N THR A 166 -13.05 -3.69 -8.94
CA THR A 166 -14.35 -3.16 -9.39
C THR A 166 -14.59 -1.72 -8.92
N PRO A 167 -14.44 -1.40 -7.62
CA PRO A 167 -14.60 0.00 -7.19
C PRO A 167 -13.52 0.92 -7.76
N LEU A 168 -12.29 0.42 -7.97
CA LEU A 168 -11.24 1.22 -8.61
C LEU A 168 -11.63 1.61 -10.04
N LEU A 169 -12.09 0.68 -10.86
CA LEU A 169 -12.55 0.96 -12.22
C LEU A 169 -13.73 1.93 -12.22
N ARG A 170 -14.73 1.72 -11.34
CA ARG A 170 -15.88 2.64 -11.20
C ARG A 170 -15.43 4.06 -10.84
N SER A 171 -14.48 4.22 -9.92
CA SER A 171 -13.93 5.51 -9.52
C SER A 171 -13.13 6.19 -10.64
N MET A 172 -12.41 5.42 -11.46
CA MET A 172 -11.71 5.92 -12.64
C MET A 172 -12.69 6.47 -13.70
N GLU A 173 -13.81 5.81 -13.91
CA GLU A 173 -14.88 6.30 -14.78
C GLU A 173 -15.50 7.59 -14.23
N ALA A 174 -15.75 7.66 -12.93
CA ALA A 174 -16.32 8.83 -12.27
C ALA A 174 -15.43 10.06 -12.46
N VAL A 175 -14.13 9.95 -12.15
CA VAL A 175 -13.19 11.07 -12.29
C VAL A 175 -12.95 11.43 -13.75
N ASN A 176 -12.87 10.45 -14.66
CA ASN A 176 -12.76 10.70 -16.09
C ASN A 176 -13.91 11.58 -16.59
N LYS A 177 -15.15 11.22 -16.28
CA LYS A 177 -16.35 11.95 -16.71
C LYS A 177 -16.32 13.41 -16.25
N GLN A 178 -16.00 13.67 -15.00
CA GLN A 178 -16.03 15.02 -14.45
C GLN A 178 -14.80 15.85 -14.83
N ALA A 179 -13.63 15.24 -14.92
CA ALA A 179 -12.43 15.92 -15.39
C ALA A 179 -12.51 16.32 -16.88
N LEU A 180 -13.06 15.43 -17.74
CA LEU A 180 -13.34 15.79 -19.14
C LEU A 180 -14.32 16.95 -19.25
N ARG A 181 -15.40 16.95 -18.43
CA ARG A 181 -16.38 18.02 -18.38
C ARG A 181 -15.69 19.34 -18.02
N LEU A 182 -14.82 19.33 -17.00
CA LEU A 182 -14.07 20.50 -16.55
C LEU A 182 -13.19 21.07 -17.65
N ILE A 183 -12.31 20.24 -18.26
CA ILE A 183 -11.37 20.75 -19.28
C ILE A 183 -12.08 21.23 -20.55
N ARG A 184 -13.25 20.70 -20.88
CA ARG A 184 -14.08 21.20 -21.99
C ARG A 184 -14.57 22.60 -21.76
N LEU A 185 -14.87 23.01 -20.54
CA LEU A 185 -15.20 24.39 -20.18
C LEU A 185 -14.05 25.38 -20.48
N PHE A 186 -12.80 24.90 -20.45
CA PHE A 186 -11.61 25.66 -20.85
C PHE A 186 -11.26 25.53 -22.34
N GLY A 187 -12.18 24.98 -23.14
CA GLY A 187 -12.02 24.89 -24.59
C GLY A 187 -11.24 23.68 -25.10
N ASN A 188 -10.94 22.70 -24.27
CA ASN A 188 -10.36 21.46 -24.74
C ASN A 188 -11.38 20.66 -25.57
N THR A 189 -11.06 20.42 -26.85
CA THR A 189 -11.88 19.67 -27.79
C THR A 189 -11.22 18.39 -28.30
N THR A 190 -9.96 18.15 -27.97
CA THR A 190 -9.13 17.05 -28.49
C THR A 190 -9.17 15.82 -27.61
N SER A 191 -9.07 16.01 -26.29
CA SER A 191 -9.02 14.91 -25.34
C SER A 191 -10.33 14.14 -25.26
N LYS A 192 -10.25 12.83 -25.27
CA LYS A 192 -11.40 11.92 -25.20
C LYS A 192 -11.52 11.25 -23.84
N LYS A 193 -10.44 11.16 -23.09
CA LYS A 193 -10.35 10.49 -21.81
C LYS A 193 -9.37 11.20 -20.89
N VAL A 194 -9.70 11.24 -19.59
CA VAL A 194 -8.78 11.57 -18.50
C VAL A 194 -8.58 10.33 -17.65
N THR A 195 -7.34 9.95 -17.44
CA THR A 195 -6.99 8.73 -16.68
C THR A 195 -6.20 9.12 -15.44
N PRO A 196 -6.58 8.65 -14.24
CA PRO A 196 -5.72 8.76 -13.08
C PRO A 196 -4.50 7.86 -13.28
N SER A 197 -3.32 8.46 -13.16
CA SER A 197 -2.03 7.77 -13.24
C SER A 197 -1.41 7.67 -11.86
N VAL A 198 -0.81 6.51 -11.58
CA VAL A 198 -0.27 6.18 -10.26
C VAL A 198 1.12 5.55 -10.38
N GLY A 199 2.05 6.02 -9.53
CA GLY A 199 3.33 5.37 -9.27
C GLY A 199 3.48 5.11 -7.78
N ALA A 200 3.49 3.84 -7.38
CA ALA A 200 3.62 3.45 -5.98
C ALA A 200 5.07 3.06 -5.66
N GLU A 201 5.70 3.80 -4.76
CA GLU A 201 7.05 3.52 -4.25
C GLU A 201 6.95 2.45 -3.16
N GLN A 202 7.50 1.27 -3.38
CA GLN A 202 7.37 0.13 -2.49
C GLN A 202 8.58 0.00 -1.57
N GLU A 203 8.39 0.31 -0.29
CA GLU A 203 9.38 0.01 0.75
C GLU A 203 9.21 -1.41 1.30
N TYR A 204 10.32 -2.02 1.73
CA TYR A 204 10.34 -3.37 2.28
C TYR A 204 11.61 -3.65 3.07
N PHE A 205 11.56 -4.67 3.96
CA PHE A 205 12.74 -5.18 4.67
C PHE A 205 13.20 -6.52 4.10
N LEU A 206 14.51 -6.76 4.12
CA LEU A 206 15.12 -8.05 3.82
C LEU A 206 15.85 -8.56 5.04
N ILE A 207 15.57 -9.80 5.43
CA ILE A 207 16.27 -10.48 6.51
C ILE A 207 16.69 -11.89 6.10
N ASP A 208 17.65 -12.46 6.81
CA ASP A 208 18.08 -13.83 6.56
C ASP A 208 16.94 -14.83 6.82
N LYS A 209 16.75 -15.79 5.90
CA LYS A 209 15.66 -16.76 5.96
C LYS A 209 15.79 -17.72 7.14
N GLU A 210 17.01 -18.12 7.50
CA GLU A 210 17.22 -19.06 8.61
C GLU A 210 16.89 -18.40 9.94
N LYS A 211 17.25 -17.12 10.12
CA LYS A 211 16.90 -16.34 11.30
C LYS A 211 15.40 -16.06 11.37
N TRP A 212 14.77 -15.77 10.24
CA TRP A 212 13.32 -15.63 10.16
C TRP A 212 12.58 -16.90 10.64
N LEU A 213 13.06 -18.09 10.26
CA LEU A 213 12.47 -19.37 10.70
C LEU A 213 12.53 -19.59 12.22
N GLN A 214 13.50 -18.97 12.90
CA GLN A 214 13.67 -19.04 14.34
C GLN A 214 12.77 -18.06 15.11
N ARG A 215 12.09 -17.13 14.42
CA ARG A 215 11.23 -16.10 14.99
C ARG A 215 9.76 -16.39 14.68
N LYS A 216 9.03 -16.97 15.65
CA LYS A 216 7.61 -17.29 15.48
C LYS A 216 6.72 -16.06 15.28
N ASP A 217 7.05 -14.94 15.91
CA ASP A 217 6.38 -13.67 15.71
C ASP A 217 6.49 -13.22 14.24
N LEU A 218 7.67 -13.22 13.65
CA LEU A 218 7.85 -12.87 12.22
C LEU A 218 7.13 -13.84 11.28
N THR A 219 7.08 -15.15 11.62
CA THR A 219 6.43 -16.15 10.76
C THR A 219 4.91 -16.07 10.80
N TYR A 220 4.31 -15.73 11.94
CA TYR A 220 2.85 -15.69 12.10
C TYR A 220 2.26 -14.31 11.87
N THR A 221 2.97 -13.24 12.26
CA THR A 221 2.42 -11.88 12.25
C THR A 221 3.11 -10.93 11.27
N GLY A 222 4.30 -11.29 10.78
CA GLY A 222 5.10 -10.43 9.89
C GLY A 222 5.91 -9.36 10.63
N ARG A 223 5.76 -9.23 11.96
CA ARG A 223 6.50 -8.28 12.78
C ARG A 223 7.08 -8.93 14.04
N THR A 224 8.10 -8.31 14.62
CA THR A 224 8.64 -8.71 15.92
C THR A 224 7.71 -8.24 17.04
N LEU A 225 7.31 -9.14 17.91
CA LEU A 225 6.50 -8.86 19.10
C LEU A 225 7.37 -8.61 20.35
N PHE A 226 8.61 -9.08 20.31
CA PHE A 226 9.66 -8.85 21.31
C PHE A 226 10.95 -8.41 20.60
N GLY A 227 11.81 -7.71 21.30
CA GLY A 227 13.13 -7.37 20.83
C GLY A 227 13.66 -6.07 21.44
N ALA A 228 14.81 -6.16 22.09
CA ALA A 228 15.57 -5.01 22.56
C ALA A 228 16.33 -4.36 21.40
N MET A 229 16.46 -3.04 21.45
CA MET A 229 17.27 -2.31 20.46
C MET A 229 18.75 -2.67 20.61
N PRO A 230 19.45 -2.94 19.50
CA PRO A 230 20.90 -3.13 19.52
C PRO A 230 21.63 -1.82 19.83
N PRO A 231 22.93 -1.87 20.15
CA PRO A 231 23.76 -0.66 20.42
C PRO A 231 23.77 0.34 19.26
N LYS A 232 23.55 -0.12 18.05
CA LYS A 232 23.45 0.69 16.84
C LYS A 232 22.10 0.42 16.16
N GLY A 233 21.35 1.49 15.88
CA GLY A 233 20.15 1.48 15.05
C GLY A 233 20.41 2.18 13.71
N GLN A 234 19.69 3.27 13.47
CA GLN A 234 19.77 4.09 12.25
C GLN A 234 20.39 5.49 12.44
N GLU A 235 21.03 5.73 13.59
CA GLU A 235 21.46 7.06 14.05
C GLU A 235 22.42 7.79 13.10
N MET A 236 23.16 7.05 12.29
CA MET A 236 24.16 7.60 11.38
C MET A 236 23.66 7.75 9.94
N ASP A 237 22.44 7.31 9.63
CA ASP A 237 21.87 7.23 8.27
C ASP A 237 22.79 6.51 7.26
N ASP A 238 23.74 5.74 7.75
CA ASP A 238 24.80 5.12 6.96
C ASP A 238 24.30 3.96 6.08
N HIS A 239 23.12 3.42 6.34
CA HIS A 239 22.48 2.48 5.45
C HIS A 239 21.93 3.20 4.19
N TYR A 240 21.20 4.31 4.38
CA TYR A 240 20.66 5.12 3.28
C TYR A 240 21.78 5.69 2.38
N LEU A 241 22.84 6.20 3.00
CA LEU A 241 24.00 6.78 2.32
C LEU A 241 25.01 5.74 1.86
N GLY A 242 24.85 4.48 2.23
CA GLY A 242 25.77 3.40 1.96
C GLY A 242 25.59 2.75 0.60
N THR A 243 26.55 1.90 0.25
CA THR A 243 26.44 1.07 -0.96
C THR A 243 25.52 -0.12 -0.73
N ILE A 244 24.81 -0.53 -1.79
CA ILE A 244 24.00 -1.75 -1.75
C ILE A 244 24.92 -2.96 -1.62
N ARG A 245 24.69 -3.79 -0.60
CA ARG A 245 25.49 -5.00 -0.37
C ARG A 245 25.34 -6.00 -1.51
N GLN A 246 26.35 -6.80 -1.76
CA GLN A 246 26.42 -7.70 -2.92
C GLN A 246 25.24 -8.68 -2.98
N ARG A 247 24.85 -9.29 -1.85
CA ARG A 247 23.70 -10.20 -1.79
C ARG A 247 22.38 -9.50 -2.15
N VAL A 248 22.20 -8.30 -1.63
CA VAL A 248 21.02 -7.45 -1.92
C VAL A 248 21.03 -6.99 -3.37
N SER A 249 22.18 -6.58 -3.91
CA SER A 249 22.31 -6.18 -5.31
C SER A 249 21.95 -7.32 -6.28
N ALA A 250 22.37 -8.55 -6.00
CA ALA A 250 21.99 -9.73 -6.80
C ALA A 250 20.48 -9.98 -6.74
N TYR A 251 19.87 -9.85 -5.57
CA TYR A 251 18.43 -9.93 -5.38
C TYR A 251 17.68 -8.83 -6.18
N MET A 252 18.12 -7.58 -6.05
CA MET A 252 17.51 -6.44 -6.74
C MET A 252 17.57 -6.59 -8.26
N LYS A 253 18.69 -7.13 -8.80
CA LYS A 253 18.81 -7.44 -10.22
C LYS A 253 17.72 -8.43 -10.68
N GLU A 254 17.56 -9.55 -9.97
CA GLU A 254 16.55 -10.55 -10.30
C GLU A 254 15.12 -10.02 -10.15
N VAL A 255 14.85 -9.20 -9.12
CA VAL A 255 13.56 -8.51 -8.97
C VAL A 255 13.25 -7.63 -10.17
N ASN A 256 14.23 -6.85 -10.65
CA ASN A 256 14.06 -6.01 -11.83
C ASN A 256 13.73 -6.86 -13.06
N GLU A 257 14.45 -7.93 -13.29
CA GLU A 257 14.25 -8.82 -14.46
C GLU A 257 12.86 -9.46 -14.43
N GLU A 258 12.41 -9.98 -13.27
CA GLU A 258 11.06 -10.54 -13.11
C GLU A 258 9.97 -9.47 -13.29
N CYS A 259 10.17 -8.26 -12.78
CA CYS A 259 9.26 -7.13 -13.00
C CYS A 259 9.19 -6.74 -14.48
N TRP A 260 10.33 -6.58 -15.14
CA TRP A 260 10.38 -6.16 -16.55
C TRP A 260 9.73 -7.18 -17.50
N LYS A 261 9.89 -8.50 -17.26
CA LYS A 261 9.18 -9.55 -18.01
C LYS A 261 7.67 -9.33 -17.99
N LEU A 262 7.12 -8.90 -16.87
CA LEU A 262 5.70 -8.63 -16.68
C LEU A 262 5.30 -7.19 -17.06
N GLY A 263 6.16 -6.43 -17.74
CA GLY A 263 5.87 -5.07 -18.16
C GLY A 263 5.83 -4.03 -17.04
N ILE A 264 6.28 -4.40 -15.84
CA ILE A 264 6.38 -3.48 -14.69
C ILE A 264 7.64 -2.65 -14.86
N THR A 265 7.47 -1.33 -14.92
CA THR A 265 8.56 -0.37 -15.14
C THR A 265 9.36 -0.09 -13.87
N ALA A 266 9.84 -1.12 -13.19
CA ALA A 266 10.74 -1.00 -12.05
C ALA A 266 11.99 -0.20 -12.47
N LYS A 267 12.20 0.98 -11.91
CA LYS A 267 13.22 1.93 -12.35
C LYS A 267 14.26 2.23 -11.30
N THR A 268 13.85 2.50 -10.08
CA THR A 268 14.75 2.92 -8.99
C THR A 268 14.73 1.89 -7.89
N GLN A 269 15.91 1.52 -7.41
CA GLN A 269 16.09 0.72 -6.21
C GLN A 269 17.24 1.30 -5.39
N HIS A 270 17.05 1.44 -4.09
CA HIS A 270 18.05 1.94 -3.15
C HIS A 270 17.82 1.41 -1.73
N ASN A 271 18.79 1.70 -0.87
CA ASN A 271 18.65 1.47 0.56
C ASN A 271 17.79 2.57 1.19
N GLU A 272 16.99 2.20 2.18
CA GLU A 272 16.26 3.11 3.04
C GLU A 272 17.01 3.39 4.35
N VAL A 273 16.47 4.28 5.20
CA VAL A 273 17.15 4.76 6.42
C VAL A 273 17.31 3.64 7.45
N ALA A 274 16.29 2.81 7.66
CA ALA A 274 16.40 1.70 8.60
C ALA A 274 17.37 0.63 8.06
N PRO A 275 18.21 0.03 8.90
CA PRO A 275 19.03 -1.12 8.50
C PRO A 275 18.16 -2.24 7.90
N ALA A 276 18.62 -2.88 6.85
CA ALA A 276 17.92 -3.91 6.08
C ALA A 276 16.64 -3.46 5.35
N GLN A 277 16.36 -2.16 5.29
CA GLN A 277 15.23 -1.60 4.55
C GLN A 277 15.66 -1.11 3.17
N HIS A 278 14.80 -1.33 2.19
CA HIS A 278 15.03 -0.98 0.78
C HIS A 278 13.74 -0.47 0.14
N GLU A 279 13.87 0.21 -1.00
CA GLU A 279 12.76 0.70 -1.80
C GLU A 279 12.87 0.31 -3.26
N LEU A 280 11.72 0.09 -3.91
CA LEU A 280 11.57 -0.05 -5.34
C LEU A 280 10.52 0.94 -5.82
N ALA A 281 10.90 1.84 -6.76
CA ALA A 281 10.01 2.81 -7.36
C ALA A 281 9.82 2.53 -8.86
N PRO A 282 8.59 2.28 -9.33
CA PRO A 282 8.27 2.13 -10.76
C PRO A 282 7.97 3.49 -11.40
N ILE A 283 7.99 3.55 -12.73
CA ILE A 283 7.35 4.62 -13.48
C ILE A 283 5.83 4.45 -13.35
N TYR A 284 5.10 5.55 -13.32
CA TYR A 284 3.64 5.56 -13.20
C TYR A 284 2.92 4.86 -14.37
N ALA A 285 1.74 4.35 -14.10
CA ALA A 285 0.83 3.72 -15.06
C ALA A 285 -0.62 4.13 -14.75
N PRO A 286 -1.60 3.85 -15.62
CA PRO A 286 -3.03 3.96 -15.26
C PRO A 286 -3.32 3.25 -13.94
N ALA A 287 -4.18 3.82 -13.11
CA ALA A 287 -4.35 3.39 -11.72
C ALA A 287 -4.72 1.90 -11.57
N ASN A 288 -5.53 1.33 -12.44
CA ASN A 288 -5.87 -0.10 -12.44
C ASN A 288 -4.66 -0.98 -12.78
N ILE A 289 -3.85 -0.59 -13.76
CA ILE A 289 -2.62 -1.30 -14.13
C ILE A 289 -1.58 -1.14 -13.02
N ALA A 290 -1.43 0.05 -12.45
CA ALA A 290 -0.52 0.29 -11.33
C ALA A 290 -0.87 -0.55 -10.10
N ALA A 291 -2.16 -0.73 -9.81
CA ALA A 291 -2.62 -1.60 -8.73
C ALA A 291 -2.27 -3.08 -8.99
N ASP A 292 -2.51 -3.58 -10.19
CA ASP A 292 -2.11 -4.93 -10.59
C ASP A 292 -0.59 -5.10 -10.52
N HIS A 293 0.17 -4.16 -11.07
CA HIS A 293 1.64 -4.14 -11.03
C HIS A 293 2.18 -4.17 -9.60
N ASN A 294 1.57 -3.40 -8.68
CA ASN A 294 2.00 -3.38 -7.29
C ASN A 294 1.75 -4.73 -6.59
N GLN A 295 0.60 -5.38 -6.84
CA GLN A 295 0.32 -6.73 -6.32
C GLN A 295 1.34 -7.75 -6.84
N MET A 296 1.67 -7.70 -8.13
CA MET A 296 2.72 -8.55 -8.72
C MET A 296 4.10 -8.24 -8.13
N THR A 297 4.45 -6.96 -7.96
CA THR A 297 5.71 -6.53 -7.35
C THR A 297 5.87 -7.09 -5.94
N MET A 298 4.86 -6.96 -5.07
CA MET A 298 4.89 -7.52 -3.72
C MET A 298 5.13 -9.05 -3.72
N ARG A 299 4.53 -9.76 -4.68
CA ARG A 299 4.75 -11.19 -4.83
C ARG A 299 6.16 -11.52 -5.32
N ILE A 300 6.66 -10.78 -6.33
CA ILE A 300 8.02 -10.94 -6.87
C ILE A 300 9.06 -10.71 -5.78
N LEU A 301 8.94 -9.63 -5.00
CA LEU A 301 9.83 -9.33 -3.88
C LEU A 301 9.94 -10.52 -2.90
N LYS A 302 8.81 -11.10 -2.49
CA LYS A 302 8.79 -12.27 -1.59
C LYS A 302 9.37 -13.53 -2.24
N LYS A 303 9.05 -13.79 -3.50
CA LYS A 303 9.48 -15.00 -4.23
C LYS A 303 10.99 -14.97 -4.47
N VAL A 304 11.51 -13.85 -4.97
CA VAL A 304 12.94 -13.71 -5.26
C VAL A 304 13.75 -13.70 -3.97
N ALA A 305 13.29 -13.07 -2.88
CA ALA A 305 13.97 -13.14 -1.59
C ALA A 305 14.20 -14.59 -1.13
N SER A 306 13.21 -15.46 -1.30
CA SER A 306 13.33 -16.88 -0.94
C SER A 306 14.39 -17.61 -1.76
N ARG A 307 14.59 -17.25 -3.04
CA ARG A 307 15.63 -17.82 -3.91
C ARG A 307 17.05 -17.41 -3.44
N HIS A 308 17.17 -16.19 -2.89
CA HIS A 308 18.44 -15.68 -2.36
C HIS A 308 18.69 -16.03 -0.88
N GLY A 309 17.93 -16.97 -0.30
CA GLY A 309 18.05 -17.34 1.11
C GLY A 309 17.65 -16.20 2.07
N MET A 310 16.81 -15.29 1.61
CA MET A 310 16.28 -14.17 2.38
C MET A 310 14.77 -14.25 2.53
N ARG A 311 14.22 -13.39 3.38
CA ARG A 311 12.79 -13.13 3.51
C ARG A 311 12.50 -11.65 3.34
N CYS A 312 11.58 -11.32 2.45
CA CYS A 312 11.05 -9.97 2.30
C CYS A 312 9.87 -9.78 3.27
N LEU A 313 9.97 -8.76 4.12
CA LEU A 313 8.93 -8.35 5.04
C LEU A 313 8.24 -7.10 4.48
N LEU A 314 6.92 -7.19 4.30
CA LEU A 314 6.07 -6.09 3.85
C LEU A 314 5.21 -5.52 4.99
N HIS A 315 5.36 -6.00 6.21
CA HIS A 315 4.67 -5.40 7.36
C HIS A 315 5.13 -3.95 7.53
N GLU A 316 4.24 -3.06 7.92
CA GLU A 316 4.46 -1.61 8.03
C GLU A 316 5.48 -1.26 9.11
N LYS A 317 5.56 -2.07 10.17
CA LYS A 317 6.49 -1.89 11.30
C LYS A 317 7.06 -3.22 11.78
N PRO A 318 7.95 -3.88 11.02
CA PRO A 318 8.48 -5.18 11.44
C PRO A 318 9.40 -5.10 12.64
N PHE A 319 10.02 -3.94 12.87
CA PHE A 319 10.96 -3.70 13.98
C PHE A 319 10.58 -2.41 14.69
N ALA A 320 10.42 -2.47 16.02
CA ALA A 320 10.23 -1.27 16.82
C ALA A 320 11.52 -0.44 16.88
N GLY A 321 11.38 0.88 17.04
CA GLY A 321 12.52 1.79 17.24
C GLY A 321 13.28 2.23 15.99
N VAL A 322 12.98 1.65 14.81
CA VAL A 322 13.52 2.09 13.50
C VAL A 322 12.37 2.47 12.56
N ASN A 323 12.68 3.05 11.39
CA ASN A 323 11.66 3.39 10.40
C ASN A 323 10.78 2.19 10.04
N GLY A 324 9.52 2.46 9.76
CA GLY A 324 8.60 1.50 9.15
C GLY A 324 8.60 1.62 7.63
N SER A 325 7.82 0.75 6.96
CA SER A 325 7.68 0.70 5.50
C SER A 325 6.28 1.09 5.06
N GLY A 326 6.20 1.88 4.02
CA GLY A 326 4.96 2.29 3.36
C GLY A 326 5.04 2.17 1.86
N LYS A 327 4.04 2.82 1.21
CA LYS A 327 4.03 3.12 -0.21
C LYS A 327 3.70 4.59 -0.38
N HIS A 328 4.55 5.34 -1.06
CA HIS A 328 4.17 6.67 -1.47
C HIS A 328 3.37 6.58 -2.77
N ASN A 329 2.08 6.85 -2.68
CA ASN A 329 1.16 6.76 -3.81
C ASN A 329 1.18 8.09 -4.59
N ASN A 330 2.02 8.18 -5.61
CA ASN A 330 2.09 9.32 -6.50
C ASN A 330 0.91 9.30 -7.45
N TRP A 331 -0.01 10.26 -7.34
CA TRP A 331 -1.27 10.32 -8.08
C TRP A 331 -1.35 11.59 -8.92
N SER A 332 -1.79 11.45 -10.17
CA SER A 332 -2.04 12.55 -11.10
C SER A 332 -3.17 12.23 -12.06
N LEU A 333 -3.63 13.22 -12.84
CA LEU A 333 -4.68 13.10 -13.85
C LEU A 333 -4.14 13.49 -15.22
N THR A 334 -4.12 12.55 -16.16
CA THR A 334 -3.54 12.77 -17.48
C THR A 334 -4.55 12.45 -18.59
N THR A 335 -4.64 13.31 -19.58
CA THR A 335 -5.48 13.10 -20.76
C THR A 335 -4.86 12.06 -21.71
N ASP A 336 -5.68 11.49 -22.60
CA ASP A 336 -5.23 10.53 -23.65
C ASP A 336 -4.26 11.15 -24.67
N ASP A 337 -4.26 12.48 -24.81
CA ASP A 337 -3.31 13.25 -25.64
C ASP A 337 -2.14 13.84 -24.83
N GLY A 338 -1.96 13.43 -23.58
CA GLY A 338 -0.75 13.66 -22.77
C GLY A 338 -0.72 14.93 -21.94
N ILE A 339 -1.84 15.61 -21.73
CA ILE A 339 -1.94 16.79 -20.88
C ILE A 339 -2.11 16.35 -19.43
N ASN A 340 -1.19 16.75 -18.54
CA ASN A 340 -1.32 16.54 -17.12
C ASN A 340 -2.10 17.71 -16.47
N LEU A 341 -3.24 17.45 -15.83
CA LEU A 341 -4.08 18.49 -15.23
C LEU A 341 -3.44 19.12 -13.98
N LEU A 342 -2.45 18.47 -13.39
CA LEU A 342 -1.69 18.95 -12.24
C LEU A 342 -0.33 19.60 -12.65
N GLU A 343 -0.14 19.88 -13.92
CA GLU A 343 1.05 20.60 -14.40
C GLU A 343 0.86 22.10 -14.25
N PRO A 344 1.58 22.77 -13.31
CA PRO A 344 1.41 24.21 -13.04
C PRO A 344 1.97 25.09 -14.18
N GLY A 345 2.89 24.56 -14.97
CA GLY A 345 3.62 25.31 -15.96
C GLY A 345 4.67 26.28 -15.37
N LYS A 346 5.20 27.17 -16.20
CA LYS A 346 6.25 28.13 -15.78
C LYS A 346 5.73 29.29 -14.97
N THR A 347 4.45 29.62 -15.13
CA THR A 347 3.75 30.73 -14.45
C THR A 347 2.45 30.21 -13.82
N PRO A 348 2.52 29.50 -12.67
CA PRO A 348 1.35 28.91 -12.04
C PRO A 348 0.20 29.90 -11.77
N HIS A 349 0.51 31.14 -11.44
CA HIS A 349 -0.46 32.21 -11.19
C HIS A 349 -1.30 32.60 -12.43
N GLU A 350 -0.83 32.34 -13.63
CA GLU A 350 -1.54 32.60 -14.90
C GLU A 350 -2.31 31.37 -15.39
N ASN A 351 -2.04 30.17 -14.86
CA ASN A 351 -2.69 28.93 -15.28
C ASN A 351 -3.99 28.71 -14.53
N ILE A 352 -5.03 29.38 -14.95
CA ILE A 352 -6.36 29.37 -14.29
C ILE A 352 -6.98 27.98 -14.24
N GLN A 353 -6.81 27.15 -15.30
CA GLN A 353 -7.29 25.76 -15.28
C GLN A 353 -6.58 24.96 -14.18
N PHE A 354 -5.26 25.07 -14.08
CA PHE A 354 -4.48 24.40 -13.02
C PHE A 354 -4.91 24.89 -11.63
N LEU A 355 -5.09 26.19 -11.43
CA LEU A 355 -5.53 26.74 -10.14
C LEU A 355 -6.92 26.24 -9.74
N LEU A 356 -7.84 26.12 -10.68
CA LEU A 356 -9.14 25.53 -10.41
C LEU A 356 -9.03 24.06 -10.04
N VAL A 357 -8.25 23.26 -10.79
CA VAL A 357 -8.01 21.86 -10.46
C VAL A 357 -7.39 21.73 -9.08
N LEU A 358 -6.35 22.51 -8.77
CA LEU A 358 -5.69 22.52 -7.47
C LEU A 358 -6.66 22.82 -6.33
N THR A 359 -7.46 23.87 -6.45
CA THR A 359 -8.42 24.27 -5.40
C THR A 359 -9.58 23.26 -5.27
N CYS A 360 -9.98 22.60 -6.35
CA CYS A 360 -10.90 21.47 -6.29
C CYS A 360 -10.31 20.29 -5.49
N ILE A 361 -9.02 19.96 -5.67
CA ILE A 361 -8.36 18.90 -4.90
C ILE A 361 -8.24 19.30 -3.43
N LEU A 362 -7.91 20.56 -3.11
CA LEU A 362 -7.90 21.04 -1.72
C LEU A 362 -9.27 20.87 -1.06
N LYS A 363 -10.33 21.28 -1.75
CA LYS A 363 -11.71 21.08 -1.30
C LYS A 363 -12.03 19.62 -1.08
N ALA A 364 -11.69 18.75 -2.04
CA ALA A 364 -11.94 17.33 -1.97
C ALA A 364 -11.29 16.70 -0.74
N VAL A 365 -10.00 16.97 -0.52
CA VAL A 365 -9.22 16.43 0.60
C VAL A 365 -9.69 17.01 1.93
N ASP A 366 -9.99 18.29 2.02
CA ASP A 366 -10.49 18.91 3.26
C ASP A 366 -11.87 18.37 3.65
N THR A 367 -12.76 18.24 2.67
CA THR A 367 -14.12 17.74 2.90
C THR A 367 -14.14 16.28 3.34
N HIS A 368 -13.23 15.46 2.80
CA HIS A 368 -13.18 14.01 3.00
C HIS A 368 -11.86 13.51 3.63
N ALA A 369 -11.24 14.35 4.48
CA ALA A 369 -9.99 13.99 5.16
C ALA A 369 -10.12 12.72 6.01
N ASP A 370 -11.27 12.51 6.64
CA ASP A 370 -11.62 11.31 7.39
C ASP A 370 -11.62 10.04 6.50
N LEU A 371 -12.22 10.13 5.34
CA LEU A 371 -12.30 9.02 4.39
C LEU A 371 -10.94 8.73 3.73
N LEU A 372 -10.16 9.79 3.42
CA LEU A 372 -8.81 9.61 2.89
C LEU A 372 -7.87 8.97 3.94
N ARG A 373 -8.00 9.34 5.22
CA ARG A 373 -7.26 8.67 6.31
C ARG A 373 -7.69 7.21 6.44
N GLU A 374 -8.98 6.92 6.33
CA GLU A 374 -9.51 5.57 6.40
C GLU A 374 -8.92 4.69 5.31
N SER A 375 -8.77 5.17 4.08
CA SER A 375 -8.22 4.42 2.94
C SER A 375 -6.77 3.95 3.11
N ALA A 376 -6.10 4.36 4.17
CA ALA A 376 -4.78 3.89 4.60
C ALA A 376 -4.83 3.28 6.02
N ALA A 377 -6.01 2.83 6.46
CA ALA A 377 -6.20 2.21 7.76
C ALA A 377 -5.81 0.73 7.72
N ASP A 378 -4.74 0.39 8.41
CA ASP A 378 -4.24 -0.97 8.58
C ASP A 378 -3.68 -1.17 9.98
N VAL A 379 -3.72 -2.40 10.48
CA VAL A 379 -3.18 -2.77 11.81
C VAL A 379 -1.71 -2.39 11.93
N GLY A 380 -0.92 -2.60 10.88
CA GLY A 380 0.50 -2.26 10.86
C GLY A 380 0.76 -0.77 10.84
N ASN A 381 -0.10 0.01 10.19
CA ASN A 381 -0.01 1.47 10.17
C ASN A 381 -0.27 2.12 11.53
N ASP A 382 -1.02 1.48 12.43
CA ASP A 382 -1.18 1.95 13.81
C ASP A 382 0.18 2.01 14.56
N TYR A 383 1.14 1.17 14.16
CA TYR A 383 2.50 1.16 14.71
C TYR A 383 3.49 2.03 13.93
N ARG A 384 3.19 2.36 12.66
CA ARG A 384 4.09 3.09 11.75
C ARG A 384 3.85 4.60 11.78
N LEU A 385 2.60 5.06 11.72
CA LEU A 385 2.26 6.48 11.55
C LEU A 385 2.69 7.34 12.72
N GLY A 386 3.08 8.58 12.43
CA GLY A 386 3.38 9.61 13.43
C GLY A 386 4.86 9.80 13.78
N GLY A 387 5.77 9.21 13.03
CA GLY A 387 7.21 9.39 13.24
C GLY A 387 8.08 8.56 12.32
N ASN A 388 9.39 8.77 12.34
CA ASN A 388 10.35 8.00 11.55
C ASN A 388 9.98 7.98 10.04
N GLU A 389 9.82 9.15 9.45
CA GLU A 389 9.43 9.40 8.04
C GLU A 389 8.01 9.00 7.65
N ALA A 390 7.23 8.39 8.53
CA ALA A 390 5.81 8.14 8.32
C ALA A 390 4.97 9.37 8.74
N PRO A 391 3.99 9.81 7.93
CA PRO A 391 3.21 11.00 8.24
C PRO A 391 2.36 10.81 9.51
N PRO A 392 1.96 11.92 10.17
CA PRO A 392 0.99 11.86 11.27
C PRO A 392 -0.39 11.42 10.76
N SER A 393 -1.25 10.96 11.68
CA SER A 393 -2.60 10.49 11.37
C SER A 393 -3.58 11.57 10.91
N VAL A 394 -3.23 12.85 11.09
CA VAL A 394 -4.02 13.99 10.60
C VAL A 394 -3.69 14.25 9.13
N ILE A 395 -4.70 14.22 8.28
CA ILE A 395 -4.53 14.63 6.87
C ILE A 395 -4.31 16.13 6.79
N SER A 396 -3.24 16.52 6.10
CA SER A 396 -2.95 17.90 5.68
C SER A 396 -2.31 17.89 4.29
N VAL A 397 -2.35 19.03 3.61
CA VAL A 397 -1.80 19.18 2.26
C VAL A 397 -0.59 20.08 2.29
N PHE A 398 0.53 19.60 1.78
CA PHE A 398 1.72 20.41 1.51
C PHE A 398 1.69 20.90 0.08
N LEU A 399 1.83 22.19 -0.13
CA LEU A 399 1.88 22.82 -1.47
C LEU A 399 3.25 23.41 -1.80
N GLY A 400 4.02 23.73 -0.78
CA GLY A 400 5.28 24.43 -0.89
C GLY A 400 5.12 25.94 -1.08
N GLU A 401 6.22 26.67 -0.89
CA GLU A 401 6.24 28.14 -0.80
C GLU A 401 5.67 28.86 -2.04
N GLN A 402 5.85 28.28 -3.23
CA GLN A 402 5.40 28.93 -4.47
C GLN A 402 3.87 28.94 -4.59
N LEU A 403 3.25 27.78 -4.40
CA LEU A 403 1.79 27.66 -4.53
C LEU A 403 1.07 28.22 -3.31
N GLU A 404 1.67 28.16 -2.13
CA GLU A 404 1.13 28.83 -0.94
C GLU A 404 1.05 30.33 -1.16
N ASP A 405 2.12 30.96 -1.64
CA ASP A 405 2.15 32.38 -1.99
C ASP A 405 1.07 32.76 -3.03
N VAL A 406 0.89 31.93 -4.05
CA VAL A 406 -0.18 32.13 -5.05
C VAL A 406 -1.56 32.05 -4.41
N LEU A 407 -1.81 31.07 -3.53
CA LEU A 407 -3.09 30.95 -2.80
C LEU A 407 -3.31 32.13 -1.86
N GLU A 408 -2.31 32.59 -1.13
CA GLU A 408 -2.41 33.75 -0.25
C GLU A 408 -2.78 35.02 -1.03
N GLN A 409 -2.21 35.22 -2.22
CA GLN A 409 -2.59 36.32 -3.11
C GLN A 409 -4.05 36.18 -3.55
N LEU A 410 -4.52 35.01 -3.95
CA LEU A 410 -5.90 34.76 -4.35
C LEU A 410 -6.88 34.99 -3.20
N ILE A 411 -6.56 34.55 -1.99
CA ILE A 411 -7.40 34.73 -0.79
C ILE A 411 -7.49 36.20 -0.43
N SER A 412 -6.35 36.91 -0.37
CA SER A 412 -6.28 38.29 0.13
C SER A 412 -6.80 39.32 -0.87
N THR A 413 -6.43 39.20 -2.14
CA THR A 413 -6.72 40.20 -3.19
C THR A 413 -7.69 39.71 -4.26
N GLY A 414 -7.93 38.40 -4.35
CA GLY A 414 -8.73 37.78 -5.40
C GLY A 414 -7.97 37.56 -6.70
N VAL A 415 -6.73 38.02 -6.82
CA VAL A 415 -5.90 37.87 -8.03
C VAL A 415 -4.47 37.55 -7.63
N ALA A 416 -3.90 36.51 -8.23
CA ALA A 416 -2.48 36.22 -8.11
C ALA A 416 -1.74 36.95 -9.25
N THR A 417 -0.77 37.79 -8.91
CA THR A 417 -0.03 38.65 -9.86
C THR A 417 1.36 38.16 -10.18
N HIS A 418 1.88 37.25 -9.39
CA HIS A 418 3.22 36.66 -9.56
C HIS A 418 3.33 35.29 -8.92
N SER A 419 4.36 34.55 -9.30
CA SER A 419 4.78 33.32 -8.63
C SER A 419 6.24 33.45 -8.23
N LYS A 420 6.60 32.97 -7.04
CA LYS A 420 7.99 32.87 -6.62
C LYS A 420 8.76 31.97 -7.62
N LYS A 421 9.95 32.38 -7.98
CA LYS A 421 10.83 31.60 -8.88
C LYS A 421 11.92 30.93 -8.05
N GLY A 422 12.28 29.72 -8.41
CA GLY A 422 13.47 29.07 -7.87
C GLY A 422 14.70 29.92 -8.13
N SER A 423 15.62 29.98 -7.18
CA SER A 423 16.91 30.66 -7.36
C SER A 423 17.86 29.82 -8.19
N LYS A 424 18.80 30.48 -8.86
CA LYS A 424 19.89 29.78 -9.56
C LYS A 424 20.86 29.24 -8.51
N LEU A 425 21.11 27.95 -8.51
CA LEU A 425 22.10 27.32 -7.65
C LEU A 425 23.45 27.35 -8.33
N GLN A 426 24.42 27.97 -7.69
CA GLN A 426 25.82 28.01 -8.13
C GLN A 426 26.68 27.24 -7.12
N THR A 427 27.32 26.19 -7.57
CA THR A 427 28.17 25.36 -6.70
C THR A 427 29.51 26.03 -6.40
N GLY A 428 29.88 27.12 -7.09
CA GLY A 428 31.18 27.77 -7.01
C GLY A 428 32.30 27.01 -7.72
N VAL A 429 32.01 25.88 -8.33
CA VAL A 429 32.97 25.05 -9.08
C VAL A 429 32.74 25.26 -10.57
N LYS A 430 33.77 25.75 -11.29
CA LYS A 430 33.67 26.12 -12.74
C LYS A 430 33.29 24.98 -13.66
N THR A 431 33.59 23.74 -13.29
CA THR A 431 33.28 22.53 -14.07
C THR A 431 31.87 21.97 -13.83
N LEU A 432 31.18 22.48 -12.82
CA LEU A 432 29.80 22.09 -12.52
C LEU A 432 28.84 23.12 -13.13
N PRO A 433 27.81 22.66 -13.88
CA PRO A 433 26.83 23.59 -14.45
C PRO A 433 25.98 24.24 -13.38
N ASP A 434 25.66 25.51 -13.60
CA ASP A 434 24.61 26.14 -12.83
C ASP A 434 23.25 25.57 -13.20
N PHE A 435 22.36 25.35 -12.23
CA PHE A 435 21.00 24.90 -12.48
C PHE A 435 19.98 25.69 -11.65
N MET A 436 18.75 25.68 -12.10
CA MET A 436 17.65 26.28 -11.37
C MET A 436 17.25 25.35 -10.22
N LYS A 437 17.24 25.88 -9.01
CA LYS A 437 16.67 25.21 -7.84
C LYS A 437 15.15 25.17 -8.00
N ASP A 438 14.51 24.08 -7.59
CA ASP A 438 13.05 24.05 -7.45
C ASP A 438 12.58 25.20 -6.54
N ALA A 439 11.41 25.73 -6.83
CA ALA A 439 10.89 26.87 -6.09
C ALA A 439 10.54 26.51 -4.62
N THR A 440 10.36 25.22 -4.35
CA THR A 440 10.03 24.68 -3.03
C THR A 440 10.83 23.43 -2.73
N ASP A 441 11.11 23.19 -1.45
CA ASP A 441 11.68 21.94 -0.97
C ASP A 441 10.56 20.91 -0.70
N ARG A 442 10.93 19.66 -0.48
CA ARG A 442 9.99 18.58 -0.12
C ARG A 442 9.72 18.60 1.38
N ASN A 443 8.48 18.28 1.79
CA ASN A 443 8.12 18.07 3.18
C ASN A 443 7.87 16.59 3.45
N ARG A 444 8.84 15.91 4.04
CA ARG A 444 8.78 14.47 4.37
C ARG A 444 7.74 14.13 5.45
N THR A 445 7.26 15.12 6.19
CA THR A 445 6.27 14.92 7.26
C THR A 445 4.83 15.09 6.81
N SER A 446 4.60 15.58 5.56
CA SER A 446 3.25 15.78 5.04
C SER A 446 2.61 14.47 4.58
N PRO A 447 1.36 14.19 4.97
CA PRO A 447 0.63 13.01 4.49
C PRO A 447 0.18 13.11 3.02
N PHE A 448 -0.03 14.31 2.50
CA PHE A 448 -0.46 14.56 1.13
C PHE A 448 0.29 15.77 0.57
N ALA A 449 1.30 15.53 -0.26
CA ALA A 449 2.23 16.55 -0.71
C ALA A 449 2.14 16.77 -2.22
N PHE A 450 2.07 18.03 -2.67
CA PHE A 450 2.25 18.40 -4.07
C PHE A 450 3.73 18.38 -4.42
N THR A 451 4.11 17.59 -5.42
CA THR A 451 5.51 17.36 -5.82
C THR A 451 5.75 17.72 -7.28
N GLY A 452 5.37 18.94 -7.65
CA GLY A 452 5.64 19.53 -8.97
C GLY A 452 4.52 19.36 -9.99
N ASN A 453 4.03 18.15 -10.23
CA ASN A 453 2.93 17.89 -11.18
C ASN A 453 2.07 16.69 -10.77
N LYS A 454 2.10 16.33 -9.51
CA LYS A 454 1.35 15.24 -8.91
C LYS A 454 1.20 15.44 -7.40
N PHE A 455 0.27 14.75 -6.80
CA PHE A 455 0.20 14.59 -5.35
C PHE A 455 0.77 13.25 -4.92
N GLU A 456 1.51 13.26 -3.83
CA GLU A 456 2.08 12.09 -3.19
C GLU A 456 1.32 11.82 -1.89
N PHE A 457 0.54 10.74 -1.83
CA PHE A 457 -0.11 10.27 -0.62
C PHE A 457 0.79 9.27 0.10
N ARG A 458 1.29 9.65 1.27
CA ARG A 458 2.40 8.98 1.97
C ARG A 458 1.96 8.00 3.06
N MET A 459 0.65 7.83 3.27
CA MET A 459 0.13 7.05 4.41
C MET A 459 -0.04 5.56 4.12
N VAL A 460 -0.13 5.13 2.87
CA VAL A 460 -0.44 3.74 2.51
C VAL A 460 0.61 2.78 3.09
N GLY A 461 0.15 1.71 3.71
CA GLY A 461 1.01 0.68 4.30
C GLY A 461 1.76 -0.15 3.25
N SER A 462 2.92 -0.67 3.61
CA SER A 462 3.77 -1.44 2.68
C SER A 462 3.08 -2.70 2.14
N ARG A 463 2.27 -3.38 2.92
CA ARG A 463 1.53 -4.58 2.48
C ARG A 463 0.17 -4.29 1.84
N ASP A 464 -0.35 -3.06 1.99
CA ASP A 464 -1.69 -2.71 1.54
C ASP A 464 -1.81 -2.66 0.02
N SER A 465 -3.03 -2.84 -0.48
CA SER A 465 -3.37 -2.53 -1.86
C SER A 465 -3.45 -1.01 -2.04
N ILE A 466 -2.91 -0.50 -3.15
CA ILE A 466 -3.09 0.91 -3.51
C ILE A 466 -4.48 1.20 -4.11
N SER A 467 -5.30 0.19 -4.32
CA SER A 467 -6.63 0.37 -4.92
C SER A 467 -7.51 1.26 -4.06
N GLU A 468 -7.55 1.04 -2.74
CA GLU A 468 -8.48 1.71 -1.84
C GLU A 468 -8.24 3.22 -1.75
N CYS A 469 -7.00 3.65 -1.55
CA CYS A 469 -6.67 5.07 -1.54
C CYS A 469 -6.96 5.75 -2.88
N ASN A 470 -6.74 5.06 -4.01
CA ASN A 470 -7.04 5.60 -5.33
C ASN A 470 -8.55 5.64 -5.62
N VAL A 471 -9.34 4.69 -5.10
CA VAL A 471 -10.81 4.77 -5.13
C VAL A 471 -11.30 6.04 -4.45
N VAL A 472 -10.77 6.32 -3.25
CA VAL A 472 -11.14 7.54 -2.51
C VAL A 472 -10.68 8.79 -3.25
N LEU A 473 -9.39 8.89 -3.62
CA LEU A 473 -8.84 10.06 -4.32
C LEU A 473 -9.62 10.38 -5.62
N ASN A 474 -9.90 9.37 -6.44
CA ASN A 474 -10.64 9.55 -7.68
C ASN A 474 -12.07 10.05 -7.42
N THR A 475 -12.76 9.47 -6.43
CA THR A 475 -14.17 9.78 -6.17
C THR A 475 -14.36 11.16 -5.54
N ILE A 476 -13.52 11.54 -4.56
CA ILE A 476 -13.59 12.88 -3.96
C ILE A 476 -13.20 13.97 -4.96
N ALA A 477 -12.23 13.69 -5.84
CA ALA A 477 -11.88 14.61 -6.94
C ALA A 477 -13.04 14.74 -7.94
N ALA A 478 -13.69 13.62 -8.31
CA ALA A 478 -14.86 13.63 -9.17
C ALA A 478 -16.00 14.50 -8.60
N GLN A 479 -16.25 14.43 -7.29
CA GLN A 479 -17.26 15.27 -6.64
C GLN A 479 -16.89 16.75 -6.75
N ALA A 480 -15.67 17.13 -6.39
CA ALA A 480 -15.25 18.52 -6.45
C ALA A 480 -15.29 19.09 -7.87
N PHE A 481 -14.89 18.30 -8.87
CA PHE A 481 -15.00 18.69 -10.28
C PHE A 481 -16.44 18.83 -10.74
N LYS A 482 -17.34 17.91 -10.33
CA LYS A 482 -18.76 17.99 -10.63
C LYS A 482 -19.36 19.27 -10.08
N GLU A 483 -19.16 19.57 -8.80
CA GLU A 483 -19.68 20.77 -8.15
C GLU A 483 -19.14 22.04 -8.81
N ALA A 484 -17.86 22.08 -9.18
CA ALA A 484 -17.28 23.19 -9.92
C ALA A 484 -17.94 23.35 -11.31
N CYS A 485 -18.08 22.25 -12.07
CA CYS A 485 -18.71 22.29 -13.38
C CYS A 485 -20.16 22.71 -13.32
N ASP A 486 -20.95 22.21 -12.37
CA ASP A 486 -22.37 22.57 -12.21
C ASP A 486 -22.54 24.08 -11.99
N ARG A 487 -21.64 24.71 -11.23
CA ARG A 487 -21.63 26.16 -11.01
C ARG A 487 -21.18 26.95 -12.24
N LEU A 488 -20.11 26.51 -12.89
CA LEU A 488 -19.52 27.21 -14.03
C LEU A 488 -20.41 27.16 -15.28
N GLU A 489 -21.09 26.02 -15.54
CA GLU A 489 -22.05 25.87 -16.64
C GLU A 489 -23.29 26.73 -16.45
N ALA A 490 -23.71 27.00 -15.22
CA ALA A 490 -24.85 27.84 -14.91
C ALA A 490 -24.50 29.35 -14.89
N ALA A 491 -23.21 29.71 -14.91
CA ALA A 491 -22.78 31.09 -14.76
C ALA A 491 -22.93 31.91 -16.06
N PRO A 492 -23.44 33.16 -15.99
CA PRO A 492 -23.57 34.03 -17.16
C PRO A 492 -22.22 34.55 -17.68
N ASP A 493 -21.23 34.66 -16.81
CA ASP A 493 -19.85 35.06 -17.14
C ASP A 493 -18.88 33.99 -16.60
N PHE A 494 -18.38 33.18 -17.52
CA PHE A 494 -17.50 32.06 -17.18
C PHE A 494 -16.17 32.54 -16.55
N ALA A 495 -15.55 33.58 -17.09
CA ALA A 495 -14.26 34.05 -16.61
C ALA A 495 -14.34 34.57 -15.17
N LEU A 496 -15.36 35.39 -14.88
CA LEU A 496 -15.60 35.88 -13.55
C LEU A 496 -15.93 34.74 -12.58
N ALA A 497 -16.81 33.82 -12.99
CA ALA A 497 -17.24 32.69 -12.16
C ALA A 497 -16.08 31.76 -11.80
N VAL A 498 -15.12 31.51 -12.70
CA VAL A 498 -13.92 30.71 -12.42
C VAL A 498 -13.06 31.40 -11.35
N HIS A 499 -12.81 32.70 -11.48
CA HIS A 499 -12.03 33.45 -10.48
C HIS A 499 -12.69 33.45 -9.11
N ASP A 500 -13.99 33.72 -9.05
CA ASP A 500 -14.76 33.69 -7.81
C ASP A 500 -14.73 32.31 -7.16
N LEU A 501 -14.85 31.24 -7.94
CA LEU A 501 -14.83 29.87 -7.46
C LEU A 501 -13.46 29.46 -6.92
N ILE A 502 -12.37 29.81 -7.61
CA ILE A 502 -11.00 29.57 -7.14
C ILE A 502 -10.76 30.29 -5.81
N LYS A 503 -11.16 31.56 -5.72
CA LYS A 503 -11.04 32.33 -4.47
C LYS A 503 -11.84 31.74 -3.33
N GLU A 504 -13.09 31.36 -3.59
CA GLU A 504 -13.97 30.73 -2.60
C GLU A 504 -13.35 29.42 -2.09
N TYR A 505 -12.99 28.50 -2.99
CA TYR A 505 -12.40 27.22 -2.59
C TYR A 505 -11.05 27.36 -1.88
N ALA A 506 -10.21 28.29 -2.34
CA ALA A 506 -8.96 28.59 -1.65
C ALA A 506 -9.21 29.12 -0.22
N THR A 507 -10.19 30.00 -0.04
CA THR A 507 -10.53 30.59 1.26
C THR A 507 -11.15 29.57 2.21
N ASP A 508 -12.14 28.82 1.75
CA ASP A 508 -12.91 27.90 2.59
C ASP A 508 -12.11 26.68 3.03
N HIS A 509 -11.15 26.23 2.18
CA HIS A 509 -10.38 25.01 2.38
C HIS A 509 -8.90 25.25 2.69
N GLN A 510 -8.47 26.50 2.98
CA GLN A 510 -7.09 26.80 3.40
C GLN A 510 -6.67 26.08 4.69
N ARG A 511 -7.64 25.70 5.54
CA ARG A 511 -7.37 25.04 6.82
C ARG A 511 -6.65 23.70 6.67
N ILE A 512 -6.78 23.03 5.50
CA ILE A 512 -6.11 21.74 5.22
C ILE A 512 -4.64 21.95 4.83
N VAL A 513 -4.25 23.17 4.36
CA VAL A 513 -2.89 23.46 3.90
C VAL A 513 -1.96 23.63 5.09
N PHE A 514 -0.87 22.88 5.11
CA PHE A 514 0.16 22.97 6.14
C PHE A 514 1.54 22.63 5.55
N ASN A 515 2.44 23.62 5.56
CA ASN A 515 3.79 23.50 5.04
C ASN A 515 4.86 23.33 6.13
N GLY A 516 4.45 23.24 7.41
CA GLY A 516 5.33 23.09 8.56
C GLY A 516 5.72 21.64 8.87
N ASN A 517 6.36 21.45 10.02
CA ASN A 517 6.77 20.14 10.53
C ASN A 517 5.56 19.40 11.15
N GLY A 518 5.07 18.38 10.45
CA GLY A 518 3.95 17.54 10.91
C GLY A 518 4.22 16.70 12.16
N TYR A 519 5.49 16.54 12.56
CA TYR A 519 5.86 15.83 13.80
C TYR A 519 5.91 16.72 15.04
N ALA A 520 5.82 18.05 14.84
CA ALA A 520 5.82 18.96 15.97
C ALA A 520 4.55 18.76 16.84
N PRO A 521 4.67 18.69 18.18
CA PRO A 521 3.52 18.55 19.07
C PRO A 521 2.46 19.65 18.86
N GLU A 522 2.91 20.85 18.53
CA GLU A 522 2.07 22.03 18.26
C GLU A 522 1.16 21.82 17.04
N TRP A 523 1.57 20.94 16.10
CA TRP A 523 0.72 20.63 14.94
C TRP A 523 -0.56 19.90 15.33
N ALA A 524 -0.49 18.96 16.25
CA ALA A 524 -1.69 18.24 16.71
C ALA A 524 -2.71 19.20 17.35
N GLU A 525 -2.25 20.18 18.14
CA GLU A 525 -3.09 21.20 18.73
C GLU A 525 -3.67 22.16 17.67
N GLU A 526 -2.85 22.57 16.71
CA GLU A 526 -3.27 23.43 15.60
C GLU A 526 -4.30 22.73 14.71
N ALA A 527 -4.06 21.46 14.37
CA ALA A 527 -4.99 20.66 13.58
C ALA A 527 -6.36 20.55 14.28
N ALA A 528 -6.37 20.33 15.59
CA ALA A 528 -7.59 20.30 16.37
C ALA A 528 -8.32 21.68 16.35
N ARG A 529 -7.59 22.80 16.47
CA ARG A 529 -8.17 24.15 16.34
C ARG A 529 -8.76 24.40 14.95
N ARG A 530 -8.14 23.86 13.91
CA ARG A 530 -8.65 23.92 12.54
C ARG A 530 -9.84 23.00 12.29
N GLY A 531 -10.18 22.12 13.24
CA GLY A 531 -11.26 21.13 13.11
C GLY A 531 -10.91 19.99 12.15
N LEU A 532 -9.62 19.68 11.97
CA LEU A 532 -9.16 18.56 11.18
C LEU A 532 -9.28 17.25 11.99
N PRO A 533 -9.81 16.15 11.40
CA PRO A 533 -9.94 14.89 12.11
C PRO A 533 -8.57 14.26 12.41
N ASN A 534 -8.40 13.76 13.63
CA ASN A 534 -7.24 12.97 14.02
C ASN A 534 -7.68 11.55 14.33
N LEU A 535 -7.62 10.68 13.34
CA LEU A 535 -8.00 9.27 13.43
C LEU A 535 -6.74 8.43 13.65
N SER A 536 -6.36 8.27 14.91
CA SER A 536 -5.05 7.74 15.31
C SER A 536 -4.88 6.24 15.08
N SER A 537 -5.97 5.48 14.99
CA SER A 537 -5.94 4.03 14.76
C SER A 537 -6.86 3.61 13.62
N MET A 538 -6.66 2.39 13.13
CA MET A 538 -7.56 1.75 12.17
C MET A 538 -9.00 1.70 12.71
N VAL A 539 -9.18 1.34 13.97
CA VAL A 539 -10.51 1.25 14.63
C VAL A 539 -11.23 2.61 14.67
N ASP A 540 -10.47 3.71 14.81
CA ASP A 540 -11.02 5.07 14.79
C ASP A 540 -11.37 5.52 13.35
N ALA A 541 -10.67 5.02 12.36
CA ALA A 541 -10.83 5.41 10.96
C ALA A 541 -12.00 4.71 10.25
N ILE A 542 -12.21 3.41 10.50
CA ILE A 542 -13.24 2.59 9.86
C ILE A 542 -14.64 3.24 9.82
N PRO A 543 -15.13 3.93 10.89
CA PRO A 543 -16.45 4.56 10.84
C PRO A 543 -16.63 5.59 9.71
N ALA A 544 -15.55 6.14 9.14
CA ALA A 544 -15.63 7.10 8.05
C ALA A 544 -16.32 6.51 6.79
N LEU A 545 -16.15 5.20 6.54
CA LEU A 545 -16.77 4.49 5.41
C LEU A 545 -18.31 4.52 5.45
N THR A 546 -18.90 4.48 6.62
CA THR A 546 -20.34 4.30 6.81
C THR A 546 -21.07 5.58 7.20
N THR A 547 -20.39 6.73 7.17
CA THR A 547 -21.05 8.04 7.37
C THR A 547 -22.02 8.34 6.22
N GLU A 548 -23.11 9.05 6.51
CA GLU A 548 -24.05 9.48 5.45
C GLU A 548 -23.38 10.33 4.36
N LYS A 549 -22.31 11.06 4.72
CA LYS A 549 -21.48 11.82 3.79
C LYS A 549 -20.78 10.88 2.80
N ALA A 550 -20.12 9.84 3.30
CA ALA A 550 -19.41 8.85 2.46
C ALA A 550 -20.38 8.04 1.60
N VAL A 551 -21.49 7.58 2.18
CA VAL A 551 -22.52 6.83 1.45
C VAL A 551 -23.08 7.64 0.28
N LYS A 552 -23.47 8.89 0.53
CA LYS A 552 -23.96 9.79 -0.54
C LYS A 552 -22.92 10.02 -1.63
N LEU A 553 -21.67 10.23 -1.25
CA LEU A 553 -20.56 10.39 -2.20
C LEU A 553 -20.45 9.17 -3.13
N PHE A 554 -20.32 7.99 -2.56
CA PHE A 554 -20.07 6.79 -3.35
C PHE A 554 -21.28 6.32 -4.15
N GLU A 555 -22.50 6.49 -3.63
CA GLU A 555 -23.75 6.18 -4.37
C GLU A 555 -23.97 7.16 -5.53
N GLU A 556 -23.67 8.46 -5.37
CA GLU A 556 -23.77 9.46 -6.43
C GLU A 556 -22.91 9.11 -7.65
N PHE A 557 -21.71 8.59 -7.41
CA PHE A 557 -20.77 8.22 -8.47
C PHE A 557 -20.81 6.73 -8.83
N HIS A 558 -21.74 5.96 -8.27
CA HIS A 558 -21.91 4.52 -8.49
C HIS A 558 -20.63 3.70 -8.20
N VAL A 559 -19.82 4.14 -7.24
CA VAL A 559 -18.58 3.47 -6.85
C VAL A 559 -18.85 2.37 -5.84
N PHE A 560 -19.62 2.68 -4.80
CA PHE A 560 -20.12 1.72 -3.82
C PHE A 560 -21.58 1.96 -3.51
N THR A 561 -22.29 0.89 -3.20
CA THR A 561 -23.58 0.94 -2.51
C THR A 561 -23.37 1.02 -1.00
N ARG A 562 -24.39 1.45 -0.27
CA ARG A 562 -24.37 1.42 1.21
C ARG A 562 -24.03 0.03 1.75
N ALA A 563 -24.59 -1.02 1.16
CA ALA A 563 -24.34 -2.40 1.57
C ALA A 563 -22.87 -2.81 1.38
N GLU A 564 -22.26 -2.42 0.24
CA GLU A 564 -20.82 -2.67 -0.01
C GLU A 564 -19.92 -1.93 0.98
N LEU A 565 -20.26 -0.69 1.38
CA LEU A 565 -19.50 0.06 2.38
C LEU A 565 -19.61 -0.55 3.79
N GLN A 566 -20.82 -0.95 4.19
CA GLN A 566 -21.05 -1.63 5.47
C GLN A 566 -20.27 -2.95 5.54
N SER A 567 -20.33 -3.73 4.46
CA SER A 567 -19.57 -4.97 4.35
C SER A 567 -18.06 -4.76 4.54
N ARG A 568 -17.49 -3.74 3.91
CA ARG A 568 -16.06 -3.43 4.04
C ARG A 568 -15.68 -3.04 5.46
N ALA A 569 -16.50 -2.21 6.10
CA ALA A 569 -16.28 -1.82 7.50
C ALA A 569 -16.30 -3.04 8.45
N GLU A 570 -17.25 -3.96 8.27
CA GLU A 570 -17.31 -5.20 9.06
C GLU A 570 -16.10 -6.10 8.85
N ILE A 571 -15.65 -6.25 7.58
CA ILE A 571 -14.44 -7.02 7.25
C ILE A 571 -13.20 -6.39 7.88
N GLN A 572 -13.07 -5.08 7.85
CA GLN A 572 -11.92 -4.37 8.45
C GLN A 572 -11.88 -4.54 9.97
N TYR A 573 -13.01 -4.43 10.68
CA TYR A 573 -13.09 -4.72 12.11
C TYR A 573 -12.72 -6.17 12.44
N GLU A 574 -13.19 -7.11 11.63
CA GLU A 574 -12.86 -8.53 11.78
C GLU A 574 -11.36 -8.79 11.58
N ILE A 575 -10.76 -8.19 10.54
CA ILE A 575 -9.31 -8.28 10.26
C ILE A 575 -8.51 -7.73 11.44
N TYR A 576 -8.89 -6.55 11.97
CA TYR A 576 -8.21 -5.95 13.11
C TYR A 576 -8.24 -6.87 14.34
N ALA A 577 -9.42 -7.31 14.73
CA ALA A 577 -9.58 -8.16 15.90
C ALA A 577 -8.84 -9.50 15.77
N LYS A 578 -8.89 -10.14 14.59
CA LYS A 578 -8.16 -11.38 14.30
C LYS A 578 -6.65 -11.19 14.32
N ALA A 579 -6.14 -10.10 13.75
CA ALA A 579 -4.70 -9.81 13.74
C ALA A 579 -4.18 -9.64 15.18
N ILE A 580 -4.83 -8.81 15.99
CA ILE A 580 -4.44 -8.60 17.39
C ILE A 580 -4.55 -9.90 18.22
N ASN A 581 -5.59 -10.71 18.00
CA ASN A 581 -5.74 -12.00 18.67
C ASN A 581 -4.59 -12.99 18.31
N ILE A 582 -4.17 -13.02 17.03
CA ILE A 582 -3.03 -13.85 16.59
C ILE A 582 -1.74 -13.36 17.24
N GLU A 583 -1.51 -12.06 17.29
CA GLU A 583 -0.33 -11.46 17.94
C GLU A 583 -0.29 -11.78 19.44
N ALA A 584 -1.40 -11.59 20.15
CA ALA A 584 -1.52 -11.91 21.59
C ALA A 584 -1.21 -13.39 21.88
N LYS A 585 -1.83 -14.29 21.13
CA LYS A 585 -1.58 -15.74 21.25
C LYS A 585 -0.13 -16.12 20.92
N THR A 586 0.46 -15.45 19.93
CA THR A 586 1.87 -15.67 19.58
C THR A 586 2.79 -15.21 20.72
N MET A 587 2.51 -14.05 21.34
CA MET A 587 3.28 -13.60 22.51
C MET A 587 3.16 -14.57 23.67
N LEU A 588 1.97 -15.06 23.97
CA LEU A 588 1.74 -16.07 25.03
C LEU A 588 2.50 -17.38 24.76
N ASP A 589 2.45 -17.87 23.52
CA ASP A 589 3.16 -19.09 23.11
C ASP A 589 4.68 -18.97 23.26
N ILE A 590 5.25 -17.88 22.73
CA ILE A 590 6.69 -17.61 22.80
C ILE A 590 7.12 -17.44 24.27
N THR A 591 6.39 -16.66 25.05
CA THR A 591 6.71 -16.40 26.44
C THR A 591 6.70 -17.70 27.25
N THR A 592 5.65 -18.51 27.11
CA THR A 592 5.47 -19.76 27.84
C THR A 592 6.49 -20.82 27.46
N LYS A 593 6.74 -21.00 26.16
CA LYS A 593 7.52 -22.16 25.68
C LYS A 593 9.01 -21.86 25.48
N GLN A 594 9.37 -20.60 25.32
CA GLN A 594 10.74 -20.22 24.97
C GLN A 594 11.36 -19.29 26.02
N ILE A 595 10.77 -18.13 26.31
CA ILE A 595 11.39 -17.08 27.15
C ILE A 595 11.49 -17.54 28.59
N ILE A 596 10.37 -17.90 29.22
CA ILE A 596 10.38 -18.35 30.64
C ILE A 596 11.33 -19.53 30.86
N PRO A 597 11.32 -20.61 30.05
CA PRO A 597 12.27 -21.70 30.21
C PRO A 597 13.75 -21.27 30.03
N ALA A 598 14.05 -20.37 29.11
CA ALA A 598 15.40 -19.87 28.90
C ALA A 598 15.91 -19.06 30.09
N VAL A 599 15.08 -18.17 30.64
CA VAL A 599 15.44 -17.37 31.83
C VAL A 599 15.60 -18.25 33.07
N ILE A 600 14.75 -19.27 33.25
CA ILE A 600 14.92 -20.25 34.37
C ILE A 600 16.26 -21.00 34.24
N LYS A 601 16.63 -21.42 33.03
CA LYS A 601 17.96 -22.06 32.83
C LYS A 601 19.09 -21.10 33.16
N TYR A 602 19.03 -19.85 32.72
CA TYR A 602 20.07 -18.87 32.99
C TYR A 602 20.19 -18.52 34.46
N THR A 603 19.08 -18.31 35.17
CA THR A 603 19.08 -18.09 36.64
C THR A 603 19.64 -19.29 37.41
N THR A 604 19.38 -20.52 36.93
CA THR A 604 20.00 -21.73 37.48
C THR A 604 21.52 -21.73 37.31
N VAL A 605 22.03 -21.35 36.14
CA VAL A 605 23.49 -21.24 35.90
C VAL A 605 24.13 -20.19 36.82
N LEU A 606 23.49 -19.02 36.98
CA LEU A 606 23.95 -17.97 37.88
C LEU A 606 24.00 -18.46 39.36
N ALA A 607 22.94 -19.12 39.83
CA ALA A 607 22.88 -19.67 41.17
C ALA A 607 23.94 -20.75 41.41
N GLN A 608 24.18 -21.63 40.44
CA GLN A 608 25.25 -22.63 40.48
C GLN A 608 26.63 -21.96 40.51
N SER A 609 26.86 -20.90 39.71
CA SER A 609 28.09 -20.12 39.70
C SER A 609 28.36 -19.50 41.05
N VAL A 610 27.38 -18.84 41.69
CA VAL A 610 27.52 -18.29 43.06
C VAL A 610 27.98 -19.35 44.05
N ASN A 611 27.34 -20.51 44.06
CA ASN A 611 27.65 -21.60 44.99
C ASN A 611 29.01 -22.20 44.71
N ALA A 612 29.38 -22.47 43.48
CA ALA A 612 30.64 -23.06 43.09
C ALA A 612 31.82 -22.13 43.38
N VAL A 613 31.70 -20.85 43.07
CA VAL A 613 32.76 -19.85 43.31
C VAL A 613 32.98 -19.66 44.81
N ARG A 614 31.92 -19.53 45.62
CA ARG A 614 32.02 -19.40 47.07
C ARG A 614 32.64 -20.64 47.73
N ALA A 615 32.37 -21.84 47.23
CA ALA A 615 32.94 -23.07 47.71
C ALA A 615 34.43 -23.20 47.36
N ALA A 616 34.88 -22.63 46.25
CA ALA A 616 36.24 -22.72 45.78
C ALA A 616 37.17 -21.66 46.39
N ALA A 617 36.68 -20.43 46.64
CA ALA A 617 37.45 -19.31 47.14
C ALA A 617 36.59 -18.24 47.81
N ASN A 618 37.21 -17.46 48.73
CA ASN A 618 36.55 -16.30 49.33
C ASN A 618 36.75 -15.06 48.44
N VAL A 619 35.97 -15.00 47.35
CA VAL A 619 36.02 -13.91 46.38
C VAL A 619 34.63 -13.27 46.23
N ASP A 620 34.58 -12.06 45.66
CA ASP A 620 33.35 -11.33 45.41
C ASP A 620 32.52 -12.01 44.33
N VAL A 621 31.26 -12.21 44.56
CA VAL A 621 30.23 -12.78 43.65
C VAL A 621 29.05 -11.84 43.50
N SER A 622 29.23 -10.57 43.82
CA SER A 622 28.14 -9.57 43.77
C SER A 622 27.52 -9.42 42.36
N VAL A 623 28.32 -9.56 41.32
CA VAL A 623 27.86 -9.47 39.92
C VAL A 623 26.87 -10.62 39.60
N GLN A 624 27.22 -11.86 39.97
CA GLN A 624 26.36 -13.02 39.73
C GLN A 624 25.05 -12.91 40.53
N ILE A 625 25.12 -12.39 41.76
CA ILE A 625 23.94 -12.17 42.61
C ILE A 625 23.06 -11.07 42.05
N ASP A 626 23.62 -9.93 41.66
CA ASP A 626 22.86 -8.82 41.02
C ASP A 626 22.11 -9.27 39.77
N LEU A 627 22.80 -10.02 38.88
CA LEU A 627 22.15 -10.59 37.68
C LEU A 627 21.06 -11.60 38.04
N LEU A 628 21.30 -12.46 39.01
CA LEU A 628 20.32 -13.44 39.49
C LEU A 628 19.05 -12.76 40.05
N GLU A 629 19.23 -11.72 40.87
CA GLU A 629 18.12 -10.95 41.44
C GLU A 629 17.33 -10.22 40.37
N LYS A 630 18.01 -9.51 39.45
CA LYS A 630 17.38 -8.77 38.34
C LYS A 630 16.60 -9.69 37.41
N CYS A 631 17.21 -10.79 36.98
CA CYS A 631 16.55 -11.75 36.09
C CYS A 631 15.34 -12.42 36.79
N SER A 632 15.42 -12.72 38.08
CA SER A 632 14.34 -13.31 38.85
C SER A 632 13.16 -12.34 39.03
N ASP A 633 13.43 -11.05 39.30
CA ASP A 633 12.42 -10.00 39.40
C ASP A 633 11.71 -9.78 38.06
N LEU A 634 12.48 -9.66 36.98
CA LEU A 634 11.92 -9.51 35.63
C LEU A 634 11.13 -10.74 35.19
N LEU A 635 11.56 -11.95 35.56
CA LEU A 635 10.80 -13.18 35.28
C LEU A 635 9.46 -13.18 35.98
N ALA A 636 9.40 -12.74 37.25
CA ALA A 636 8.15 -12.61 37.98
C ALA A 636 7.21 -11.55 37.35
N LYS A 637 7.77 -10.40 36.93
CA LYS A 637 7.04 -9.36 36.18
C LYS A 637 6.51 -9.88 34.84
N THR A 638 7.33 -10.62 34.10
CA THR A 638 6.96 -11.26 32.83
C THR A 638 5.78 -12.22 33.04
N LYS A 639 5.86 -13.10 34.05
CA LYS A 639 4.75 -14.04 34.35
C LYS A 639 3.46 -13.30 34.69
N LYS A 640 3.52 -12.27 35.51
CA LYS A 640 2.34 -11.47 35.86
C LYS A 640 1.73 -10.77 34.64
N ALA A 641 2.55 -10.16 33.78
CA ALA A 641 2.09 -9.49 32.56
C ALA A 641 1.52 -10.49 31.55
N MET A 642 2.11 -11.70 31.46
CA MET A 642 1.59 -12.79 30.64
C MET A 642 0.20 -13.23 31.09
N ASP A 643 -0.03 -13.35 32.41
CA ASP A 643 -1.33 -13.74 32.96
C ASP A 643 -2.41 -12.69 32.63
N VAL A 644 -2.07 -11.40 32.72
CA VAL A 644 -2.96 -10.30 32.31
C VAL A 644 -3.29 -10.38 30.82
N LEU A 645 -2.30 -10.65 29.97
CA LEU A 645 -2.54 -10.82 28.54
C LEU A 645 -3.40 -12.05 28.24
N ALA A 646 -3.18 -13.17 28.94
CA ALA A 646 -3.98 -14.38 28.79
C ALA A 646 -5.43 -14.16 29.18
N GLU A 647 -5.70 -13.39 30.26
CA GLU A 647 -7.04 -12.99 30.67
C GLU A 647 -7.70 -12.07 29.62
N ALA A 648 -6.97 -11.06 29.14
CA ALA A 648 -7.47 -10.16 28.10
C ALA A 648 -7.79 -10.91 26.78
N ASP A 649 -6.92 -11.85 26.37
CA ASP A 649 -7.15 -12.68 25.17
C ASP A 649 -8.41 -13.57 25.33
N ALA A 650 -8.60 -14.16 26.49
CA ALA A 650 -9.76 -15.01 26.77
C ALA A 650 -11.09 -14.23 26.68
N HIS A 651 -11.10 -12.97 27.07
CA HIS A 651 -12.29 -12.11 27.04
C HIS A 651 -12.63 -11.54 25.66
N ILE A 652 -11.78 -11.69 24.61
CA ILE A 652 -12.08 -11.21 23.26
C ILE A 652 -13.42 -11.78 22.75
N ALA A 653 -13.70 -13.05 23.04
CA ALA A 653 -14.91 -13.73 22.59
C ALA A 653 -16.20 -13.25 23.29
N ASP A 654 -16.11 -12.57 24.42
CA ASP A 654 -17.23 -12.02 25.14
C ASP A 654 -17.86 -10.80 24.46
N TYR A 655 -17.12 -10.17 23.55
CA TYR A 655 -17.58 -9.02 22.77
C TYR A 655 -18.18 -9.47 21.44
N PRO A 656 -19.28 -8.83 20.98
CA PRO A 656 -19.85 -9.08 19.67
C PRO A 656 -18.81 -8.86 18.56
N GLU A 657 -18.92 -9.62 17.47
CA GLU A 657 -18.12 -9.37 16.27
C GLU A 657 -18.34 -7.95 15.72
N GLY A 658 -17.35 -7.43 14.99
CA GLY A 658 -17.38 -6.09 14.48
C GLY A 658 -16.72 -5.07 15.42
N ARG A 659 -17.27 -3.86 15.48
CA ARG A 659 -16.64 -2.70 16.12
C ARG A 659 -16.32 -2.91 17.61
N GLU A 660 -17.24 -3.45 18.39
CA GLU A 660 -17.05 -3.59 19.84
C GLU A 660 -15.86 -4.49 20.17
N ARG A 661 -15.73 -5.61 19.47
CA ARG A 661 -14.58 -6.52 19.61
C ARG A 661 -13.28 -5.86 19.21
N ALA A 662 -13.25 -5.12 18.10
CA ALA A 662 -12.07 -4.40 17.64
C ALA A 662 -11.62 -3.31 18.62
N VAL A 663 -12.57 -2.55 19.18
CA VAL A 663 -12.30 -1.55 20.24
C VAL A 663 -11.69 -2.22 21.47
N TYR A 664 -12.28 -3.32 21.95
CA TYR A 664 -11.72 -4.08 23.08
C TYR A 664 -10.29 -4.56 22.80
N CYS A 665 -10.04 -5.11 21.61
CA CYS A 665 -8.69 -5.54 21.22
C CYS A 665 -7.70 -4.38 21.29
N ARG A 666 -8.06 -3.18 20.78
CA ARG A 666 -7.20 -2.01 20.84
C ARG A 666 -6.95 -1.51 22.26
N GLU A 667 -8.01 -1.42 23.06
CA GLU A 667 -7.95 -0.74 24.36
C GLU A 667 -7.40 -1.61 25.49
N GLU A 668 -7.61 -2.91 25.40
CA GLU A 668 -7.20 -3.82 26.46
C GLU A 668 -6.09 -4.78 26.02
N VAL A 669 -6.29 -5.48 24.90
CA VAL A 669 -5.34 -6.53 24.47
C VAL A 669 -4.00 -5.92 24.04
N VAL A 670 -4.00 -4.87 23.20
CA VAL A 670 -2.77 -4.21 22.77
C VAL A 670 -1.98 -3.64 23.95
N LYS A 671 -2.67 -3.02 24.93
CA LYS A 671 -1.99 -2.53 26.15
C LYS A 671 -1.37 -3.66 26.97
N ALA A 672 -2.06 -4.79 27.09
CA ALA A 672 -1.53 -5.96 27.77
C ALA A 672 -0.31 -6.54 27.05
N MET A 673 -0.32 -6.57 25.71
CA MET A 673 0.82 -6.95 24.87
C MET A 673 2.03 -6.03 25.12
N ASP A 674 1.83 -4.73 25.10
CA ASP A 674 2.90 -3.74 25.37
C ASP A 674 3.48 -3.89 26.79
N ASN A 675 2.63 -4.20 27.78
CA ASN A 675 3.09 -4.43 29.14
C ASN A 675 3.87 -5.74 29.31
N LEU A 676 3.55 -6.78 28.54
CA LEU A 676 4.33 -8.01 28.50
C LEU A 676 5.69 -7.82 27.81
N ARG A 677 5.72 -7.04 26.72
CA ARG A 677 6.94 -6.77 25.97
C ARG A 677 8.04 -6.13 26.84
N LYS A 678 7.68 -5.15 27.68
CA LYS A 678 8.66 -4.38 28.48
C LYS A 678 9.61 -5.23 29.33
N PRO A 679 9.13 -6.12 30.24
CA PRO A 679 10.04 -6.95 31.02
C PRO A 679 10.80 -7.98 30.18
N VAL A 680 10.22 -8.46 29.09
CA VAL A 680 10.87 -9.43 28.19
C VAL A 680 12.03 -8.77 27.42
N ASP A 681 11.86 -7.57 26.87
CA ASP A 681 12.93 -6.85 26.17
C ASP A 681 14.08 -6.49 27.14
N HIS A 682 13.77 -6.22 28.43
CA HIS A 682 14.80 -6.07 29.46
C HIS A 682 15.55 -7.39 29.78
N LEU A 683 14.85 -8.51 29.79
CA LEU A 683 15.49 -9.82 29.98
C LEU A 683 16.45 -10.16 28.84
N GLU A 684 16.11 -9.83 27.60
CA GLU A 684 17.00 -10.00 26.44
C GLU A 684 18.34 -9.29 26.63
N MET A 685 18.36 -8.14 27.30
CA MET A 685 19.59 -7.39 27.59
C MET A 685 20.47 -8.02 28.67
N LEU A 686 19.95 -8.90 29.52
CA LEU A 686 20.65 -9.47 30.68
C LEU A 686 20.99 -10.95 30.52
N VAL A 687 20.16 -11.70 29.81
CA VAL A 687 20.33 -13.14 29.59
C VAL A 687 21.47 -13.37 28.62
N ASP A 688 22.26 -14.42 28.89
CA ASP A 688 23.33 -14.87 28.00
C ASP A 688 22.81 -15.05 26.56
N LYS A 689 23.56 -14.53 25.59
CA LYS A 689 23.17 -14.54 24.18
C LYS A 689 22.93 -15.98 23.67
N ASP A 690 23.76 -16.93 24.07
CA ASP A 690 23.63 -18.32 23.62
C ASP A 690 22.44 -19.04 24.29
N MET A 691 21.93 -18.50 25.40
CA MET A 691 20.75 -19.01 26.10
C MET A 691 19.46 -18.27 25.71
N TRP A 692 19.57 -17.09 25.09
CA TRP A 692 18.37 -16.39 24.59
C TRP A 692 17.74 -17.14 23.42
N PRO A 693 16.42 -17.41 23.45
CA PRO A 693 15.83 -18.43 22.59
C PRO A 693 15.55 -18.00 21.15
N MET A 694 15.89 -16.78 20.76
CA MET A 694 15.57 -16.25 19.43
C MET A 694 16.61 -15.22 18.95
N PRO A 695 16.77 -15.01 17.64
CA PRO A 695 17.62 -13.96 17.09
C PRO A 695 17.20 -12.57 17.58
N SER A 696 18.20 -11.77 17.99
CA SER A 696 18.00 -10.36 18.36
C SER A 696 17.81 -9.45 17.15
N TYR A 697 17.45 -8.19 17.39
CA TYR A 697 17.41 -7.19 16.30
C TYR A 697 18.77 -7.04 15.61
N GLY A 698 19.87 -7.06 16.38
CA GLY A 698 21.21 -7.02 15.80
C GLY A 698 21.48 -8.15 14.81
N ASP A 699 21.01 -9.36 15.14
CA ASP A 699 21.13 -10.52 14.25
C ASP A 699 20.22 -10.42 13.00
N LEU A 700 19.09 -9.73 13.08
CA LEU A 700 18.11 -9.66 12.00
C LEU A 700 18.40 -8.55 11.00
N ILE A 701 18.74 -7.32 11.47
CA ILE A 701 18.77 -6.14 10.60
C ILE A 701 20.17 -5.71 10.15
N PHE A 702 21.24 -6.35 10.65
CA PHE A 702 22.61 -6.00 10.29
C PHE A 702 23.37 -7.05 9.49
N GLU A 703 22.81 -8.25 9.29
CA GLU A 703 23.54 -9.36 8.66
C GLU A 703 23.20 -9.61 7.18
N VAL A 704 22.22 -8.94 6.61
CA VAL A 704 21.83 -9.05 5.19
C VAL A 704 22.53 -8.02 4.33
#